data_d67b192597bb6cc30895abd574d51992
#
_entry.id   d67b192597bb6cc30895abd574d51992
#
_cell.length_a   1.000
_cell.length_b   1.000
_cell.length_c   1.000
_cell.angle_alpha   90.00
_cell.angle_beta   90.00
_cell.angle_gamma   90.00
#
_symmetry.space_group_name_H-M   'P 1'
#
loop_
_entity.id
_entity.type
_entity.pdbx_description
1 polymer ?
#
loop_
_entity_poly.entity_id
_entity_poly.type
_entity_poly.pdbx_seq_one_letter_code
_entity_poly.pdbx_strand_id
1 'polypeptide(L)'
;MSFVIAAPEVIAAAATDLASLESSIAAANAAAAANTTALLAAGADEVSTAVAALFGAHGQAYQALSAQAQAFHAQFTQALTSGGGAYAAAEAAAVSPLLAPINEFFLANTGRPLIGNGTNGAPGTGANGGDGGWLIGNGGAGGSGAAGVNGGAGGNGGAGGLIGNGGAGGAGGRASTGTGGAGGAGGAAGMLFGAAGVGGPGGFAAAFGATGGAGGAGGNGGLFADGGVGGAGGATDAGTGGAGGSGGNGGLFGAGGTGGPGGFGIFGGGAGGDGGSGGLFGAGGTGGSGGTSIINVGGNGGAGGDAGMLSLGAAGGAGGSGGSSPDGGGGAGGIGGDGGTLFGSGGAGGVGGLGFDAGGAGGAGGKAGLLSGAGGAGGAGGGSFAGAGGTGGAGGAPGLVGNAGNGGNGGASANGAGAAGGAGGSGVLIGNGGNGGSGGTGAPAGTAGAGGLGGQLLGRDGFNAPASTPLHTLQQQILNAINEPTQALTGRPLIGNGANGTPGTGADGGAGGWLFGNGGNGGHGATGADGGDGGSGGAGGILSGIGGTGGSGGIGTTGQGGTGGTGGAALLIGSGGTGGSGGFGLDTGGAGGRGGDAGLFLGAAGTGGQAALSQNFIGAGGTAGAGGTGCPLYTS
;
A
#
# COMPACT_ATOMS: atom_id res chain seq x y z
N MET A 1 10.48 -26.94 39.57
CA MET A 1 9.59 -27.25 38.44
C MET A 1 9.70 -26.06 37.48
N SER A 2 10.14 -26.28 36.28
CA SER A 2 10.16 -25.23 35.25
C SER A 2 8.73 -25.12 34.70
N PHE A 3 8.10 -23.98 34.89
CA PHE A 3 6.81 -23.71 34.27
C PHE A 3 7.05 -23.39 32.80
N VAL A 4 6.47 -24.15 31.88
CA VAL A 4 6.38 -23.84 30.47
C VAL A 4 5.10 -23.05 30.30
N ILE A 5 5.20 -21.80 29.92
CA ILE A 5 4.05 -20.96 29.52
C ILE A 5 3.83 -21.25 28.03
N ALA A 6 2.80 -21.99 27.70
CA ALA A 6 2.36 -22.17 26.31
C ALA A 6 1.27 -21.13 26.02
N ALA A 7 1.33 -20.51 24.85
CA ALA A 7 0.28 -19.63 24.34
C ALA A 7 -0.50 -20.39 23.26
N PRO A 8 -1.66 -20.99 23.57
CA PRO A 8 -2.42 -21.83 22.64
C PRO A 8 -2.79 -21.11 21.35
N GLU A 9 -3.07 -19.80 21.45
CA GLU A 9 -3.43 -18.95 20.30
C GLU A 9 -2.24 -18.80 19.32
N VAL A 10 -1.02 -18.66 19.83
CA VAL A 10 0.20 -18.57 19.01
C VAL A 10 0.46 -19.90 18.31
N ILE A 11 0.22 -21.02 19.00
CA ILE A 11 0.36 -22.35 18.41
C ILE A 11 -0.69 -22.56 17.31
N ALA A 12 -1.93 -22.13 17.53
CA ALA A 12 -3.00 -22.21 16.54
C ALA A 12 -2.73 -21.32 15.32
N ALA A 13 -2.22 -20.10 15.53
CA ALA A 13 -1.82 -19.20 14.45
C ALA A 13 -0.69 -19.82 13.61
N ALA A 14 0.35 -20.33 14.25
CA ALA A 14 1.46 -21.00 13.57
C ALA A 14 1.00 -22.24 12.77
N ALA A 15 0.04 -23.01 13.31
CA ALA A 15 -0.54 -24.14 12.59
C ALA A 15 -1.31 -23.69 11.34
N THR A 16 -2.02 -22.56 11.41
CA THR A 16 -2.74 -21.97 10.29
C THR A 16 -1.79 -21.47 9.21
N ASP A 17 -0.72 -20.78 9.58
CA ASP A 17 0.31 -20.29 8.65
C ASP A 17 1.00 -21.46 7.94
N LEU A 18 1.33 -22.52 8.67
CA LEU A 18 1.90 -23.74 8.09
C LEU A 18 0.94 -24.41 7.09
N ALA A 19 -0.36 -24.48 7.41
CA ALA A 19 -1.36 -25.04 6.49
C ALA A 19 -1.50 -24.21 5.20
N SER A 20 -1.41 -22.87 5.29
CA SER A 20 -1.44 -21.99 4.13
C SER A 20 -0.19 -22.17 3.25
N LEU A 21 0.98 -22.33 3.87
CA LEU A 21 2.24 -22.61 3.18
C LEU A 21 2.18 -23.95 2.44
N GLU A 22 1.65 -24.99 3.08
CA GLU A 22 1.43 -26.30 2.45
C GLU A 22 0.57 -26.19 1.19
N SER A 23 -0.55 -25.47 1.29
CA SER A 23 -1.46 -25.24 0.15
C SER A 23 -0.75 -24.55 -1.01
N SER A 24 0.09 -23.55 -0.72
CA SER A 24 0.86 -22.81 -1.73
C SER A 24 1.91 -23.71 -2.42
N ILE A 25 2.61 -24.52 -1.65
CA ILE A 25 3.61 -25.47 -2.16
C ILE A 25 2.93 -26.56 -3.00
N ALA A 26 1.78 -27.09 -2.54
CA ALA A 26 1.02 -28.07 -3.29
C ALA A 26 0.54 -27.55 -4.65
N ALA A 27 0.05 -26.30 -4.69
CA ALA A 27 -0.35 -25.65 -5.93
C ALA A 27 0.85 -25.47 -6.89
N ALA A 28 1.99 -25.01 -6.40
CA ALA A 28 3.20 -24.85 -7.20
C ALA A 28 3.71 -26.18 -7.77
N ASN A 29 3.71 -27.24 -6.96
CA ASN A 29 4.12 -28.58 -7.40
C ASN A 29 3.15 -29.18 -8.42
N ALA A 30 1.85 -28.96 -8.28
CA ALA A 30 0.85 -29.38 -9.25
C ALA A 30 1.03 -28.64 -10.59
N ALA A 31 1.30 -27.35 -10.58
CA ALA A 31 1.58 -26.56 -11.78
C ALA A 31 2.87 -27.02 -12.50
N ALA A 32 3.89 -27.42 -11.74
CA ALA A 32 5.16 -27.89 -12.31
C ALA A 32 5.11 -29.34 -12.82
N ALA A 33 4.18 -30.16 -12.36
CA ALA A 33 4.16 -31.61 -12.57
C ALA A 33 4.17 -31.99 -14.06
N ALA A 34 3.26 -31.45 -14.88
CA ALA A 34 3.15 -31.79 -16.29
C ALA A 34 4.42 -31.41 -17.09
N ASN A 35 4.99 -30.26 -16.78
CA ASN A 35 6.16 -29.72 -17.49
C ASN A 35 7.47 -30.41 -17.12
N THR A 36 7.54 -31.08 -15.96
CA THR A 36 8.76 -31.73 -15.46
C THR A 36 8.74 -33.24 -15.61
N THR A 37 7.56 -33.89 -15.67
CA THR A 37 7.44 -35.35 -15.75
C THR A 37 7.21 -35.88 -17.18
N ALA A 38 6.76 -35.03 -18.11
CA ALA A 38 6.43 -35.37 -19.48
C ALA A 38 7.31 -34.59 -20.48
N LEU A 39 8.61 -34.49 -20.21
CA LEU A 39 9.54 -33.77 -21.04
C LEU A 39 9.72 -34.48 -22.39
N LEU A 40 9.50 -33.76 -23.50
CA LEU A 40 9.69 -34.28 -24.84
C LEU A 40 11.18 -34.22 -25.22
N ALA A 41 11.67 -35.24 -25.95
CA ALA A 41 13.03 -35.24 -26.47
C ALA A 41 13.21 -34.09 -27.49
N ALA A 42 14.34 -33.40 -27.41
CA ALA A 42 14.66 -32.28 -28.32
C ALA A 42 14.92 -32.73 -29.78
N GLY A 43 15.25 -34.01 -29.99
CA GLY A 43 15.46 -34.65 -31.28
C GLY A 43 15.13 -36.14 -31.21
N ALA A 44 15.08 -36.80 -32.39
CA ALA A 44 14.83 -38.23 -32.49
C ALA A 44 16.08 -39.10 -32.31
N ASP A 45 17.18 -38.51 -31.81
CA ASP A 45 18.44 -39.22 -31.57
C ASP A 45 18.46 -39.84 -30.14
N GLU A 46 19.35 -40.84 -29.97
CA GLU A 46 19.46 -41.61 -28.73
C GLU A 46 19.86 -40.76 -27.51
N VAL A 47 20.65 -39.69 -27.72
CA VAL A 47 21.13 -38.83 -26.66
C VAL A 47 19.98 -37.93 -26.17
N SER A 48 19.25 -37.28 -27.08
CA SER A 48 18.09 -36.45 -26.76
C SER A 48 17.00 -37.26 -26.03
N THR A 49 16.76 -38.48 -26.50
CA THR A 49 15.79 -39.39 -25.87
C THR A 49 16.24 -39.84 -24.46
N ALA A 50 17.52 -40.17 -24.28
CA ALA A 50 18.08 -40.55 -22.98
C ALA A 50 18.08 -39.40 -21.99
N VAL A 51 18.37 -38.17 -22.43
CA VAL A 51 18.32 -36.98 -21.60
C VAL A 51 16.88 -36.67 -21.16
N ALA A 52 15.92 -36.72 -22.08
CA ALA A 52 14.49 -36.52 -21.74
C ALA A 52 14.01 -37.56 -20.74
N ALA A 53 14.39 -38.84 -20.90
CA ALA A 53 14.04 -39.89 -19.94
C ALA A 53 14.68 -39.66 -18.57
N LEU A 54 15.93 -39.19 -18.49
CA LEU A 54 16.61 -38.88 -17.23
C LEU A 54 15.89 -37.75 -16.46
N PHE A 55 15.59 -36.66 -17.14
CA PHE A 55 14.87 -35.55 -16.50
C PHE A 55 13.43 -35.90 -16.15
N GLY A 56 12.72 -36.67 -16.96
CA GLY A 56 11.39 -37.19 -16.66
C GLY A 56 11.39 -38.09 -15.42
N ALA A 57 12.37 -39.01 -15.32
CA ALA A 57 12.54 -39.84 -14.13
C ALA A 57 12.85 -39.02 -12.86
N HIS A 58 13.69 -37.97 -12.98
CA HIS A 58 13.97 -37.05 -11.87
C HIS A 58 12.72 -36.29 -11.45
N GLY A 59 11.93 -35.78 -12.41
CA GLY A 59 10.66 -35.11 -12.14
C GLY A 59 9.67 -36.02 -11.42
N GLN A 60 9.54 -37.29 -11.83
CA GLN A 60 8.69 -38.28 -11.16
C GLN A 60 9.17 -38.57 -9.72
N ALA A 61 10.49 -38.74 -9.53
CA ALA A 61 11.05 -38.95 -8.18
C ALA A 61 10.80 -37.74 -7.27
N TYR A 62 10.92 -36.52 -7.79
CA TYR A 62 10.60 -35.30 -7.07
C TYR A 62 9.12 -35.25 -6.66
N GLN A 63 8.19 -35.56 -7.57
CA GLN A 63 6.75 -35.59 -7.24
C GLN A 63 6.41 -36.62 -6.16
N ALA A 64 7.06 -37.79 -6.19
CA ALA A 64 6.89 -38.80 -5.14
C ALA A 64 7.41 -38.30 -3.77
N LEU A 65 8.57 -37.66 -3.73
CA LEU A 65 9.12 -37.07 -2.51
C LEU A 65 8.27 -35.92 -2.02
N SER A 66 7.76 -35.08 -2.91
CA SER A 66 6.85 -33.98 -2.59
C SER A 66 5.57 -34.47 -1.93
N ALA A 67 4.97 -35.55 -2.43
CA ALA A 67 3.79 -36.16 -1.81
C ALA A 67 4.07 -36.67 -0.37
N GLN A 68 5.25 -37.25 -0.12
CA GLN A 68 5.66 -37.67 1.23
C GLN A 68 5.88 -36.44 2.13
N ALA A 69 6.49 -35.39 1.65
CA ALA A 69 6.70 -34.16 2.39
C ALA A 69 5.36 -33.50 2.77
N GLN A 70 4.38 -33.48 1.86
CA GLN A 70 3.04 -32.97 2.12
C GLN A 70 2.32 -33.80 3.20
N ALA A 71 2.40 -35.12 3.11
CA ALA A 71 1.80 -36.00 4.14
C ALA A 71 2.41 -35.77 5.53
N PHE A 72 3.74 -35.62 5.61
CA PHE A 72 4.42 -35.30 6.87
C PHE A 72 4.00 -33.92 7.39
N HIS A 73 3.93 -32.90 6.50
CA HIS A 73 3.53 -31.54 6.87
C HIS A 73 2.10 -31.51 7.42
N ALA A 74 1.16 -32.19 6.77
CA ALA A 74 -0.22 -32.32 7.23
C ALA A 74 -0.32 -32.94 8.62
N GLN A 75 0.46 -34.04 8.87
CA GLN A 75 0.52 -34.69 10.19
C GLN A 75 1.13 -33.74 11.24
N PHE A 76 2.16 -33.01 10.90
CA PHE A 76 2.79 -32.05 11.81
C PHE A 76 1.83 -30.91 12.17
N THR A 77 1.15 -30.30 11.18
CA THR A 77 0.14 -29.27 11.39
C THR A 77 -1.02 -29.79 12.26
N GLN A 78 -1.49 -30.99 12.00
CA GLN A 78 -2.54 -31.63 12.83
C GLN A 78 -2.08 -31.87 14.27
N ALA A 79 -0.84 -32.35 14.47
CA ALA A 79 -0.28 -32.54 15.81
C ALA A 79 -0.12 -31.22 16.56
N LEU A 80 0.29 -30.15 15.86
CA LEU A 80 0.41 -28.80 16.44
C LEU A 80 -0.96 -28.24 16.86
N THR A 81 -1.97 -28.41 16.01
CA THR A 81 -3.36 -27.99 16.30
C THR A 81 -3.94 -28.78 17.48
N SER A 82 -3.77 -30.07 17.50
CA SER A 82 -4.28 -30.92 18.61
C SER A 82 -3.54 -30.64 19.92
N GLY A 83 -2.23 -30.42 19.86
CA GLY A 83 -1.42 -30.03 21.01
C GLY A 83 -1.85 -28.69 21.60
N GLY A 84 -2.03 -27.66 20.74
CA GLY A 84 -2.57 -26.35 21.14
C GLY A 84 -3.93 -26.47 21.81
N GLY A 85 -4.83 -27.26 21.23
CA GLY A 85 -6.15 -27.55 21.81
C GLY A 85 -6.09 -28.24 23.18
N ALA A 86 -5.15 -29.17 23.38
CA ALA A 86 -4.95 -29.81 24.67
C ALA A 86 -4.46 -28.84 25.74
N TYR A 87 -3.55 -27.91 25.40
CA TYR A 87 -3.13 -26.87 26.34
C TYR A 87 -4.27 -25.91 26.68
N ALA A 88 -5.06 -25.50 25.71
CA ALA A 88 -6.23 -24.64 25.94
C ALA A 88 -7.27 -25.31 26.83
N ALA A 89 -7.53 -26.60 26.63
CA ALA A 89 -8.44 -27.38 27.46
C ALA A 89 -7.91 -27.54 28.91
N ALA A 90 -6.62 -27.80 29.09
CA ALA A 90 -6.00 -27.90 30.40
C ALA A 90 -6.02 -26.58 31.17
N GLU A 91 -5.78 -25.47 30.50
CA GLU A 91 -5.86 -24.10 31.08
C GLU A 91 -7.30 -23.77 31.48
N ALA A 92 -8.27 -24.05 30.61
CA ALA A 92 -9.69 -23.88 30.91
C ALA A 92 -10.14 -24.71 32.11
N ALA A 93 -9.69 -25.96 32.21
CA ALA A 93 -10.00 -26.84 33.33
C ALA A 93 -9.39 -26.37 34.67
N ALA A 94 -8.21 -25.73 34.63
CA ALA A 94 -7.54 -25.21 35.83
C ALA A 94 -8.21 -23.92 36.36
N VAL A 95 -8.74 -23.07 35.49
CA VAL A 95 -9.30 -21.76 35.83
C VAL A 95 -10.83 -21.82 36.05
N SER A 96 -11.51 -22.75 35.39
CA SER A 96 -12.97 -22.88 35.37
C SER A 96 -13.65 -22.94 36.75
N PRO A 97 -13.17 -23.67 37.76
CA PRO A 97 -13.88 -23.78 39.04
C PRO A 97 -14.00 -22.48 39.82
N LEU A 98 -13.04 -21.55 39.62
CA LEU A 98 -13.03 -20.26 40.32
C LEU A 98 -13.82 -19.20 39.56
N LEU A 99 -13.77 -19.22 38.21
CA LEU A 99 -14.38 -18.22 37.36
C LEU A 99 -15.81 -18.56 36.92
N ALA A 100 -16.19 -19.85 36.91
CA ALA A 100 -17.51 -20.27 36.45
C ALA A 100 -18.65 -19.54 37.15
N PRO A 101 -18.72 -19.44 38.49
CA PRO A 101 -19.84 -18.78 39.16
C PRO A 101 -19.90 -17.29 38.84
N ILE A 102 -18.73 -16.65 38.69
CA ILE A 102 -18.64 -15.23 38.36
C ILE A 102 -19.11 -15.00 36.91
N ASN A 103 -18.64 -15.82 35.98
CA ASN A 103 -19.04 -15.72 34.58
C ASN A 103 -20.52 -16.05 34.38
N GLU A 104 -21.09 -17.03 35.10
CA GLU A 104 -22.51 -17.35 35.08
C GLU A 104 -23.36 -16.16 35.57
N PHE A 105 -22.95 -15.48 36.64
CA PHE A 105 -23.61 -14.28 37.11
C PHE A 105 -23.63 -13.17 36.06
N PHE A 106 -22.48 -12.87 35.45
CA PHE A 106 -22.40 -11.84 34.39
C PHE A 106 -23.16 -12.25 33.13
N LEU A 107 -23.05 -13.52 32.72
CA LEU A 107 -23.76 -14.04 31.55
C LEU A 107 -25.28 -13.95 31.72
N ALA A 108 -25.80 -14.32 32.90
CA ALA A 108 -27.23 -14.27 33.21
C ALA A 108 -27.78 -12.83 33.23
N ASN A 109 -26.97 -11.85 33.69
CA ASN A 109 -27.41 -10.48 33.83
C ASN A 109 -27.11 -9.56 32.66
N THR A 110 -26.08 -9.91 31.84
CA THR A 110 -25.59 -9.02 30.76
C THR A 110 -25.49 -9.69 29.39
N GLY A 111 -25.71 -11.00 29.32
CA GLY A 111 -25.54 -11.78 28.09
C GLY A 111 -24.08 -12.02 27.69
N ARG A 112 -23.08 -11.57 28.49
CA ARG A 112 -21.65 -11.76 28.25
C ARG A 112 -20.93 -12.20 29.53
N PRO A 113 -19.94 -13.12 29.44
CA PRO A 113 -19.13 -13.47 30.60
C PRO A 113 -18.26 -12.28 31.05
N LEU A 114 -17.77 -12.31 32.29
CA LEU A 114 -16.78 -11.31 32.75
C LEU A 114 -15.41 -11.56 32.10
N ILE A 115 -14.99 -12.81 32.07
CA ILE A 115 -13.71 -13.28 31.51
C ILE A 115 -13.99 -14.46 30.60
N GLY A 116 -13.49 -14.40 29.36
CA GLY A 116 -13.61 -15.47 28.37
C GLY A 116 -13.62 -14.93 26.95
N ASN A 117 -13.19 -15.75 26.00
CA ASN A 117 -13.20 -15.37 24.59
C ASN A 117 -14.61 -15.53 23.99
N GLY A 118 -14.91 -14.72 22.99
CA GLY A 118 -16.11 -14.87 22.18
C GLY A 118 -16.06 -16.13 21.33
N THR A 119 -17.20 -16.71 21.04
CA THR A 119 -17.33 -17.87 20.17
C THR A 119 -17.10 -17.50 18.72
N ASN A 120 -16.43 -18.34 17.94
CA ASN A 120 -16.31 -18.14 16.51
C ASN A 120 -17.64 -18.39 15.80
N GLY A 121 -17.94 -17.62 14.77
CA GLY A 121 -19.06 -17.88 13.88
C GLY A 121 -18.87 -19.19 13.12
N ALA A 122 -19.95 -19.94 12.91
CA ALA A 122 -19.89 -21.21 12.21
C ALA A 122 -19.47 -20.99 10.73
N PRO A 123 -18.48 -21.75 10.21
CA PRO A 123 -18.05 -21.66 8.83
C PRO A 123 -19.18 -21.97 7.85
N GLY A 124 -19.22 -21.25 6.73
CA GLY A 124 -20.23 -21.43 5.67
C GLY A 124 -21.62 -20.87 6.00
N THR A 125 -21.78 -20.18 7.14
CA THR A 125 -23.09 -19.62 7.55
C THR A 125 -23.13 -18.10 7.53
N GLY A 126 -21.99 -17.44 7.48
CA GLY A 126 -21.90 -15.98 7.66
C GLY A 126 -22.27 -15.51 9.07
N ALA A 127 -22.26 -16.41 10.05
CA ALA A 127 -22.55 -16.05 11.43
C ALA A 127 -21.46 -15.16 12.01
N ASN A 128 -21.84 -14.14 12.80
CA ASN A 128 -20.89 -13.28 13.48
C ASN A 128 -20.12 -14.04 14.58
N GLY A 129 -18.91 -13.62 14.84
CA GLY A 129 -18.19 -13.99 16.05
C GLY A 129 -18.84 -13.36 17.28
N GLY A 130 -18.81 -14.08 18.41
CA GLY A 130 -19.26 -13.55 19.69
C GLY A 130 -18.28 -12.55 20.26
N ASP A 131 -18.76 -11.61 21.07
CA ASP A 131 -17.90 -10.68 21.81
C ASP A 131 -17.13 -11.38 22.93
N GLY A 132 -15.91 -10.93 23.19
CA GLY A 132 -15.12 -11.35 24.36
C GLY A 132 -15.75 -10.90 25.67
N GLY A 133 -15.31 -11.46 26.80
CA GLY A 133 -15.77 -11.09 28.14
C GLY A 133 -15.60 -9.61 28.44
N TRP A 134 -16.40 -9.08 29.37
CA TRP A 134 -16.38 -7.66 29.68
C TRP A 134 -15.00 -7.15 30.14
N LEU A 135 -14.29 -7.92 30.97
CA LEU A 135 -13.00 -7.50 31.54
C LEU A 135 -11.83 -8.00 30.68
N ILE A 136 -11.79 -9.32 30.44
CA ILE A 136 -10.70 -9.94 29.65
C ILE A 136 -11.33 -10.95 28.70
N GLY A 137 -11.04 -10.79 27.41
CA GLY A 137 -11.45 -11.73 26.40
C GLY A 137 -11.32 -11.19 25.00
N ASN A 138 -10.89 -12.05 24.09
CA ASN A 138 -10.84 -11.74 22.67
C ASN A 138 -12.21 -11.95 22.03
N GLY A 139 -12.55 -11.15 21.04
CA GLY A 139 -13.71 -11.39 20.20
C GLY A 139 -13.51 -12.65 19.34
N GLY A 140 -14.58 -13.38 19.10
CA GLY A 140 -14.57 -14.53 18.19
C GLY A 140 -14.48 -14.08 16.74
N ALA A 141 -13.87 -14.89 15.87
CA ALA A 141 -13.83 -14.66 14.44
C ALA A 141 -15.23 -14.84 13.82
N GLY A 142 -15.55 -14.06 12.80
CA GLY A 142 -16.75 -14.25 11.98
C GLY A 142 -16.67 -15.53 11.14
N GLY A 143 -17.80 -16.20 10.95
CA GLY A 143 -17.90 -17.37 10.07
C GLY A 143 -17.83 -16.97 8.60
N SER A 144 -17.25 -17.81 7.75
CA SER A 144 -17.27 -17.59 6.31
C SER A 144 -18.69 -17.63 5.76
N GLY A 145 -18.93 -16.88 4.69
CA GLY A 145 -20.19 -16.91 3.94
C GLY A 145 -20.36 -18.23 3.18
N ALA A 146 -21.60 -18.64 2.94
CA ALA A 146 -21.93 -19.81 2.14
C ALA A 146 -21.53 -19.61 0.66
N ALA A 147 -21.01 -20.66 0.03
CA ALA A 147 -20.90 -20.71 -1.42
C ALA A 147 -22.26 -21.00 -2.05
N GLY A 148 -22.53 -20.39 -3.22
CA GLY A 148 -23.84 -20.55 -3.88
C GLY A 148 -23.92 -19.87 -5.24
N VAL A 149 -25.14 -19.61 -5.70
CA VAL A 149 -25.41 -18.81 -6.92
C VAL A 149 -24.82 -17.43 -6.72
N ASN A 150 -25.20 -16.75 -5.65
CA ASN A 150 -24.47 -15.62 -5.09
C ASN A 150 -23.69 -16.10 -3.87
N GLY A 151 -22.51 -15.55 -3.66
CA GLY A 151 -21.76 -15.82 -2.43
C GLY A 151 -22.47 -15.19 -1.23
N GLY A 152 -22.60 -15.95 -0.14
CA GLY A 152 -23.07 -15.42 1.14
C GLY A 152 -22.06 -14.47 1.75
N ALA A 153 -22.50 -13.45 2.48
CA ALA A 153 -21.60 -12.56 3.22
C ALA A 153 -20.89 -13.32 4.35
N GLY A 154 -19.64 -12.96 4.61
CA GLY A 154 -18.92 -13.40 5.82
C GLY A 154 -19.47 -12.69 7.06
N GLY A 155 -19.44 -13.35 8.20
CA GLY A 155 -19.82 -12.82 9.49
C GLY A 155 -18.81 -11.81 10.02
N ASN A 156 -19.26 -10.84 10.80
CA ASN A 156 -18.37 -9.89 11.45
C ASN A 156 -17.60 -10.56 12.60
N GLY A 157 -16.40 -10.10 12.86
CA GLY A 157 -15.66 -10.47 14.07
C GLY A 157 -16.31 -9.83 15.30
N GLY A 158 -16.26 -10.54 16.44
CA GLY A 158 -16.72 -10.04 17.74
C GLY A 158 -15.76 -8.99 18.32
N ALA A 159 -16.26 -8.10 19.18
CA ALA A 159 -15.44 -7.11 19.87
C ALA A 159 -14.63 -7.75 21.00
N GLY A 160 -13.45 -7.20 21.31
CA GLY A 160 -12.70 -7.52 22.52
C GLY A 160 -13.38 -7.00 23.78
N GLY A 161 -12.94 -7.49 24.96
CA GLY A 161 -13.35 -6.96 26.25
C GLY A 161 -12.72 -5.61 26.58
N LEU A 162 -12.53 -5.32 27.89
CA LEU A 162 -11.71 -4.18 28.30
C LEU A 162 -10.26 -4.38 27.86
N ILE A 163 -9.76 -5.62 28.04
CA ILE A 163 -8.46 -6.11 27.57
C ILE A 163 -8.74 -7.33 26.67
N GLY A 164 -8.38 -7.24 25.41
CA GLY A 164 -8.57 -8.32 24.44
C GLY A 164 -8.60 -7.85 23.00
N ASN A 165 -8.31 -8.73 22.08
CA ASN A 165 -8.28 -8.42 20.66
C ASN A 165 -9.69 -8.51 20.06
N GLY A 166 -9.99 -7.70 19.07
CA GLY A 166 -11.16 -7.90 18.20
C GLY A 166 -10.99 -9.15 17.34
N GLY A 167 -12.08 -9.83 17.08
CA GLY A 167 -12.09 -11.00 16.19
C GLY A 167 -11.93 -10.60 14.73
N ALA A 168 -11.34 -11.47 13.91
CA ALA A 168 -11.26 -11.26 12.46
C ALA A 168 -12.65 -11.39 11.81
N GLY A 169 -12.91 -10.61 10.76
CA GLY A 169 -14.09 -10.77 9.91
C GLY A 169 -13.99 -12.07 9.09
N GLY A 170 -15.13 -12.70 8.87
CA GLY A 170 -15.24 -13.91 8.05
C GLY A 170 -15.10 -13.64 6.56
N ALA A 171 -14.56 -14.57 5.80
CA ALA A 171 -14.46 -14.46 4.34
C ALA A 171 -15.84 -14.48 3.68
N GLY A 172 -16.03 -13.72 2.61
CA GLY A 172 -17.21 -13.83 1.76
C GLY A 172 -17.24 -15.16 1.02
N GLY A 173 -18.46 -15.67 0.79
CA GLY A 173 -18.69 -16.93 0.09
C GLY A 173 -18.39 -16.82 -1.41
N ARG A 174 -17.99 -17.92 -2.03
CA ARG A 174 -17.77 -18.00 -3.47
C ARG A 174 -19.12 -18.02 -4.20
N ALA A 175 -19.22 -17.28 -5.31
CA ALA A 175 -20.34 -17.29 -6.23
C ALA A 175 -20.04 -18.14 -7.46
N SER A 176 -21.04 -18.91 -7.93
CA SER A 176 -20.94 -19.72 -9.15
C SER A 176 -21.41 -18.95 -10.37
N THR A 177 -22.49 -18.18 -10.27
CA THR A 177 -23.12 -17.43 -11.38
C THR A 177 -23.44 -15.98 -11.07
N GLY A 178 -23.45 -15.58 -9.80
CA GLY A 178 -23.72 -14.22 -9.36
C GLY A 178 -22.52 -13.53 -8.74
N THR A 179 -22.77 -12.55 -7.89
CA THR A 179 -21.72 -11.76 -7.20
C THR A 179 -21.10 -12.53 -6.05
N GLY A 180 -19.79 -12.39 -5.87
CA GLY A 180 -19.08 -12.90 -4.70
C GLY A 180 -19.62 -12.29 -3.40
N GLY A 181 -19.64 -13.05 -2.32
CA GLY A 181 -20.08 -12.58 -1.01
C GLY A 181 -19.15 -11.51 -0.46
N ALA A 182 -19.68 -10.51 0.25
CA ALA A 182 -18.85 -9.54 0.95
C ALA A 182 -18.11 -10.20 2.13
N GLY A 183 -16.89 -9.78 2.40
CA GLY A 183 -16.17 -10.13 3.64
C GLY A 183 -16.81 -9.44 4.85
N GLY A 184 -16.77 -10.11 6.00
CA GLY A 184 -17.25 -9.55 7.26
C GLY A 184 -16.28 -8.49 7.81
N ALA A 185 -16.79 -7.54 8.58
CA ALA A 185 -15.96 -6.54 9.25
C ALA A 185 -15.14 -7.19 10.39
N GLY A 186 -13.95 -6.66 10.64
CA GLY A 186 -13.18 -6.99 11.85
C GLY A 186 -13.84 -6.44 13.11
N GLY A 187 -13.72 -7.15 14.21
CA GLY A 187 -14.21 -6.73 15.51
C GLY A 187 -13.37 -5.59 16.09
N ALA A 188 -13.99 -4.73 16.91
CA ALA A 188 -13.26 -3.68 17.61
C ALA A 188 -12.25 -4.28 18.61
N ALA A 189 -11.12 -3.59 18.79
CA ALA A 189 -10.16 -3.87 19.86
C ALA A 189 -10.82 -3.73 21.23
N GLY A 190 -10.18 -4.29 22.26
CA GLY A 190 -10.56 -4.03 23.65
C GLY A 190 -10.47 -2.55 23.97
N MET A 191 -11.37 -2.09 24.85
CA MET A 191 -11.49 -0.65 25.17
C MET A 191 -10.17 -0.03 25.63
N LEU A 192 -9.36 -0.77 26.40
CA LEU A 192 -8.08 -0.28 26.95
C LEU A 192 -6.90 -0.81 26.15
N PHE A 193 -6.77 -2.14 26.02
CA PHE A 193 -5.68 -2.81 25.31
C PHE A 193 -6.20 -3.96 24.44
N GLY A 194 -5.56 -4.13 23.31
CA GLY A 194 -5.78 -5.22 22.37
C GLY A 194 -5.67 -4.75 20.93
N ALA A 195 -5.46 -5.64 19.99
CA ALA A 195 -5.44 -5.32 18.56
C ALA A 195 -6.86 -5.32 18.00
N ALA A 196 -7.16 -4.43 17.08
CA ALA A 196 -8.41 -4.48 16.32
C ALA A 196 -8.40 -5.65 15.33
N GLY A 197 -9.57 -6.23 15.08
CA GLY A 197 -9.73 -7.31 14.13
C GLY A 197 -9.53 -6.86 12.68
N VAL A 198 -8.96 -7.73 11.85
CA VAL A 198 -8.85 -7.48 10.40
C VAL A 198 -10.18 -7.74 9.71
N GLY A 199 -10.48 -7.01 8.64
CA GLY A 199 -11.64 -7.29 7.80
C GLY A 199 -11.46 -8.58 7.00
N GLY A 200 -12.55 -9.33 6.80
CA GLY A 200 -12.54 -10.54 6.00
C GLY A 200 -12.40 -10.26 4.50
N PRO A 201 -11.77 -11.14 3.72
CA PRO A 201 -11.69 -10.97 2.27
C PRO A 201 -13.06 -11.18 1.61
N GLY A 202 -13.29 -10.49 0.49
CA GLY A 202 -14.45 -10.71 -0.37
C GLY A 202 -14.38 -12.04 -1.10
N GLY A 203 -15.55 -12.60 -1.39
CA GLY A 203 -15.71 -13.87 -2.08
C GLY A 203 -15.39 -13.77 -3.58
N PHE A 204 -14.89 -14.85 -4.13
CA PHE A 204 -14.62 -14.99 -5.56
C PHE A 204 -15.92 -15.13 -6.36
N ALA A 205 -15.98 -14.56 -7.59
CA ALA A 205 -17.09 -14.74 -8.54
C ALA A 205 -16.59 -15.39 -9.84
N ALA A 206 -17.25 -16.48 -10.27
CA ALA A 206 -16.81 -17.28 -11.42
C ALA A 206 -17.51 -16.92 -12.74
N ALA A 207 -18.68 -16.28 -12.71
CA ALA A 207 -19.49 -16.06 -13.90
C ALA A 207 -19.06 -14.84 -14.72
N PHE A 208 -19.36 -14.88 -16.01
CA PHE A 208 -19.14 -13.77 -16.93
C PHE A 208 -19.96 -12.53 -16.51
N GLY A 209 -19.28 -11.41 -16.39
CA GLY A 209 -19.89 -10.13 -15.97
C GLY A 209 -20.18 -10.03 -14.46
N ALA A 210 -19.88 -11.06 -13.68
CA ALA A 210 -20.09 -11.03 -12.22
C ALA A 210 -19.02 -10.20 -11.50
N THR A 211 -19.39 -9.65 -10.35
CA THR A 211 -18.47 -8.87 -9.50
C THR A 211 -17.94 -9.72 -8.36
N GLY A 212 -16.65 -9.59 -8.08
CA GLY A 212 -16.05 -10.11 -6.84
C GLY A 212 -16.69 -9.46 -5.61
N GLY A 213 -16.74 -10.17 -4.49
CA GLY A 213 -17.25 -9.62 -3.24
C GLY A 213 -16.36 -8.48 -2.71
N ALA A 214 -16.95 -7.48 -2.05
CA ALA A 214 -16.17 -6.45 -1.38
C ALA A 214 -15.44 -7.04 -0.15
N GLY A 215 -14.25 -6.54 0.16
CA GLY A 215 -13.56 -6.82 1.42
C GLY A 215 -14.27 -6.17 2.61
N GLY A 216 -14.22 -6.80 3.77
CA GLY A 216 -14.76 -6.26 5.00
C GLY A 216 -13.90 -5.11 5.57
N ALA A 217 -14.52 -4.18 6.27
CA ALA A 217 -13.77 -3.13 6.96
C ALA A 217 -12.94 -3.68 8.12
N GLY A 218 -11.81 -3.07 8.43
CA GLY A 218 -11.06 -3.34 9.66
C GLY A 218 -11.80 -2.86 10.91
N GLY A 219 -11.59 -3.50 12.03
CA GLY A 219 -12.17 -3.10 13.32
C GLY A 219 -11.56 -1.80 13.85
N ASN A 220 -12.28 -1.07 14.68
CA ASN A 220 -11.75 0.13 15.32
C ASN A 220 -10.83 -0.21 16.50
N GLY A 221 -9.82 0.61 16.71
CA GLY A 221 -8.90 0.53 17.85
C GLY A 221 -9.58 0.93 19.16
N GLY A 222 -9.08 0.39 20.28
CA GLY A 222 -9.37 0.86 21.63
C GLY A 222 -8.47 2.02 22.02
N LEU A 223 -8.37 2.35 23.33
CA LEU A 223 -7.65 3.53 23.81
C LEU A 223 -6.21 3.63 23.28
N PHE A 224 -5.46 2.51 23.32
CA PHE A 224 -4.06 2.43 22.91
C PHE A 224 -3.83 1.57 21.66
N ALA A 225 -4.90 1.17 20.97
CA ALA A 225 -4.81 0.25 19.86
C ALA A 225 -4.95 0.94 18.51
N ASP A 226 -4.24 0.41 17.53
CA ASP A 226 -4.40 0.80 16.13
C ASP A 226 -5.68 0.21 15.56
N GLY A 227 -6.21 0.84 14.51
CA GLY A 227 -7.30 0.31 13.71
C GLY A 227 -6.87 -0.96 12.94
N GLY A 228 -7.79 -1.86 12.74
CA GLY A 228 -7.59 -3.10 11.99
C GLY A 228 -7.43 -2.84 10.49
N VAL A 229 -6.75 -3.74 9.81
CA VAL A 229 -6.59 -3.70 8.35
C VAL A 229 -7.90 -4.07 7.66
N GLY A 230 -8.25 -3.39 6.58
CA GLY A 230 -9.36 -3.74 5.70
C GLY A 230 -9.11 -5.03 4.91
N GLY A 231 -10.15 -5.81 4.67
CA GLY A 231 -10.08 -7.05 3.90
C GLY A 231 -9.84 -6.80 2.41
N ALA A 232 -9.19 -7.73 1.72
CA ALA A 232 -9.03 -7.66 0.27
C ALA A 232 -10.37 -7.82 -0.45
N GLY A 233 -10.56 -7.16 -1.58
CA GLY A 233 -11.66 -7.40 -2.51
C GLY A 233 -11.55 -8.77 -3.18
N GLY A 234 -12.68 -9.40 -3.44
CA GLY A 234 -12.76 -10.69 -4.12
C GLY A 234 -12.37 -10.58 -5.60
N ALA A 235 -11.65 -11.57 -6.10
CA ALA A 235 -11.29 -11.65 -7.52
C ALA A 235 -12.43 -12.24 -8.35
N THR A 236 -12.33 -12.09 -9.68
CA THR A 236 -13.22 -12.73 -10.66
C THR A 236 -12.47 -13.13 -11.93
N ASP A 237 -12.88 -14.25 -12.53
CA ASP A 237 -12.28 -14.75 -13.77
C ASP A 237 -12.89 -14.10 -15.02
N ALA A 238 -14.03 -13.45 -14.92
CA ALA A 238 -14.77 -12.96 -16.08
C ALA A 238 -15.65 -11.74 -15.77
N GLY A 239 -15.26 -10.89 -14.82
CA GLY A 239 -16.04 -9.73 -14.42
C GLY A 239 -15.19 -8.62 -13.82
N THR A 240 -15.77 -7.87 -12.89
CA THR A 240 -15.08 -6.78 -12.19
C THR A 240 -14.68 -7.24 -10.78
N GLY A 241 -13.44 -6.96 -10.38
CA GLY A 241 -12.95 -7.25 -9.03
C GLY A 241 -13.75 -6.51 -7.96
N GLY A 242 -13.89 -7.11 -6.79
CA GLY A 242 -14.52 -6.48 -5.63
C GLY A 242 -13.66 -5.35 -5.04
N ALA A 243 -14.28 -4.36 -4.43
CA ALA A 243 -13.54 -3.31 -3.71
C ALA A 243 -12.86 -3.87 -2.45
N GLY A 244 -11.71 -3.34 -2.10
CA GLY A 244 -11.07 -3.56 -0.80
C GLY A 244 -11.85 -2.91 0.33
N GLY A 245 -11.79 -3.49 1.53
CA GLY A 245 -12.41 -2.94 2.72
C GLY A 245 -11.62 -1.74 3.26
N SER A 246 -12.29 -0.79 3.90
CA SER A 246 -11.60 0.31 4.58
C SER A 246 -10.83 -0.18 5.82
N GLY A 247 -9.73 0.49 6.14
CA GLY A 247 -9.06 0.34 7.44
C GLY A 247 -9.93 0.85 8.58
N GLY A 248 -9.79 0.26 9.76
CA GLY A 248 -10.46 0.72 10.98
C GLY A 248 -9.82 1.99 11.52
N ASN A 249 -10.58 2.78 12.26
CA ASN A 249 -10.03 3.96 12.92
C ASN A 249 -9.18 3.57 14.12
N GLY A 250 -8.11 4.35 14.36
CA GLY A 250 -7.28 4.22 15.55
C GLY A 250 -8.05 4.63 16.82
N GLY A 251 -7.63 4.10 17.96
CA GLY A 251 -8.07 4.58 19.27
C GLY A 251 -7.41 5.92 19.61
N LEU A 252 -7.56 6.39 20.87
CA LEU A 252 -7.07 7.73 21.26
C LEU A 252 -5.59 7.97 20.90
N PHE A 253 -4.74 6.96 21.13
CA PHE A 253 -3.30 6.99 20.83
C PHE A 253 -2.91 6.13 19.60
N GLY A 254 -3.88 5.39 19.03
CA GLY A 254 -3.63 4.45 17.95
C GLY A 254 -3.66 5.08 16.57
N ALA A 255 -2.89 4.49 15.66
CA ALA A 255 -2.93 4.83 14.23
C ALA A 255 -4.18 4.23 13.55
N GLY A 256 -4.62 4.82 12.44
CA GLY A 256 -5.62 4.21 11.58
C GLY A 256 -5.11 2.95 10.91
N GLY A 257 -5.98 1.98 10.69
CA GLY A 257 -5.66 0.76 9.95
C GLY A 257 -5.49 1.01 8.45
N THR A 258 -4.75 0.16 7.78
CA THR A 258 -4.59 0.24 6.32
C THR A 258 -5.84 -0.25 5.59
N GLY A 259 -6.18 0.37 4.46
CA GLY A 259 -7.22 -0.12 3.56
C GLY A 259 -6.80 -1.43 2.86
N GLY A 260 -7.76 -2.29 2.58
CA GLY A 260 -7.54 -3.53 1.85
C GLY A 260 -7.33 -3.30 0.35
N PRO A 261 -6.58 -4.15 -0.35
CA PRO A 261 -6.43 -4.05 -1.80
C PRO A 261 -7.73 -4.40 -2.52
N GLY A 262 -7.96 -3.79 -3.67
CA GLY A 262 -9.03 -4.17 -4.59
C GLY A 262 -8.78 -5.53 -5.24
N GLY A 263 -9.84 -6.22 -5.58
CA GLY A 263 -9.80 -7.53 -6.24
C GLY A 263 -9.40 -7.45 -7.71
N PHE A 264 -8.78 -8.51 -8.21
CA PHE A 264 -8.53 -8.69 -9.64
C PHE A 264 -9.84 -8.90 -10.41
N GLY A 265 -9.93 -8.34 -11.63
CA GLY A 265 -11.02 -8.61 -12.55
C GLY A 265 -10.59 -8.49 -14.01
N ILE A 266 -11.18 -9.27 -14.92
CA ILE A 266 -10.87 -9.17 -16.35
C ILE A 266 -11.45 -7.89 -16.95
N PHE A 267 -12.69 -7.53 -16.59
CA PHE A 267 -13.38 -6.36 -17.13
C PHE A 267 -13.24 -5.08 -16.29
N GLY A 268 -12.52 -5.15 -15.15
CA GLY A 268 -12.23 -3.99 -14.31
C GLY A 268 -11.63 -4.43 -12.98
N GLY A 269 -10.63 -3.73 -12.50
CA GLY A 269 -10.07 -3.94 -11.17
C GLY A 269 -10.98 -3.35 -10.09
N GLY A 270 -11.06 -3.98 -8.93
CA GLY A 270 -11.73 -3.43 -7.76
C GLY A 270 -10.99 -2.21 -7.21
N ALA A 271 -11.69 -1.23 -6.67
CA ALA A 271 -11.04 -0.10 -5.97
C ALA A 271 -10.35 -0.59 -4.68
N GLY A 272 -9.23 0.01 -4.32
CA GLY A 272 -8.63 -0.16 -2.99
C GLY A 272 -9.50 0.49 -1.91
N GLY A 273 -9.47 -0.07 -0.70
CA GLY A 273 -10.16 0.51 0.45
C GLY A 273 -9.41 1.72 1.01
N ASP A 274 -10.12 2.66 1.61
CA ASP A 274 -9.52 3.82 2.25
C ASP A 274 -8.80 3.43 3.55
N GLY A 275 -7.75 4.14 3.90
CA GLY A 275 -7.11 4.03 5.21
C GLY A 275 -8.00 4.59 6.31
N GLY A 276 -7.92 4.02 7.50
CA GLY A 276 -8.62 4.50 8.68
C GLY A 276 -8.01 5.80 9.22
N SER A 277 -8.81 6.63 9.88
CA SER A 277 -8.32 7.84 10.55
C SER A 277 -7.54 7.48 11.82
N GLY A 278 -6.49 8.23 12.10
CA GLY A 278 -5.79 8.16 13.39
C GLY A 278 -6.65 8.65 14.54
N GLY A 279 -6.37 8.15 15.75
CA GLY A 279 -6.94 8.72 16.98
C GLY A 279 -6.38 10.11 17.26
N LEU A 280 -6.71 10.69 18.44
CA LEU A 280 -6.34 12.07 18.77
C LEU A 280 -4.84 12.36 18.59
N PHE A 281 -3.98 11.39 18.89
CA PHE A 281 -2.52 11.45 18.77
C PHE A 281 -1.95 10.53 17.69
N GLY A 282 -2.81 9.78 16.97
CA GLY A 282 -2.40 8.76 16.01
C GLY A 282 -2.20 9.25 14.59
N ALA A 283 -1.40 8.50 13.83
CA ALA A 283 -1.24 8.70 12.38
C ALA A 283 -2.45 8.14 11.60
N GLY A 284 -2.70 8.66 10.40
CA GLY A 284 -3.66 8.07 9.48
C GLY A 284 -3.16 6.75 8.88
N GLY A 285 -4.06 5.83 8.61
CA GLY A 285 -3.76 4.58 7.91
C GLY A 285 -3.56 4.77 6.41
N THR A 286 -2.77 3.93 5.77
CA THR A 286 -2.56 4.00 4.31
C THR A 286 -3.77 3.46 3.54
N GLY A 287 -4.05 4.04 2.38
CA GLY A 287 -5.04 3.50 1.45
C GLY A 287 -4.58 2.18 0.81
N GLY A 288 -5.52 1.31 0.50
CA GLY A 288 -5.27 0.07 -0.22
C GLY A 288 -5.02 0.29 -1.71
N SER A 289 -4.25 -0.58 -2.34
CA SER A 289 -4.03 -0.53 -3.79
C SER A 289 -5.28 -0.91 -4.57
N GLY A 290 -5.47 -0.29 -5.73
CA GLY A 290 -6.47 -0.74 -6.70
C GLY A 290 -6.13 -2.12 -7.28
N GLY A 291 -7.15 -2.89 -7.58
CA GLY A 291 -7.02 -4.20 -8.23
C GLY A 291 -6.62 -4.07 -9.70
N THR A 292 -5.89 -5.05 -10.21
CA THR A 292 -5.53 -5.10 -11.63
C THR A 292 -6.70 -5.55 -12.48
N SER A 293 -6.73 -5.09 -13.74
CA SER A 293 -7.68 -5.50 -14.79
C SER A 293 -6.90 -6.06 -15.98
N ILE A 294 -7.57 -6.78 -16.88
CA ILE A 294 -6.97 -7.17 -18.16
C ILE A 294 -7.45 -6.24 -19.28
N ILE A 295 -8.77 -6.10 -19.47
CA ILE A 295 -9.36 -5.47 -20.66
C ILE A 295 -9.74 -4.00 -20.42
N ASN A 296 -10.35 -3.70 -19.28
CA ASN A 296 -10.79 -2.34 -18.97
C ASN A 296 -9.84 -1.64 -17.98
N VAL A 297 -10.38 -0.70 -17.22
CA VAL A 297 -9.59 0.13 -16.31
C VAL A 297 -9.22 -0.64 -15.04
N GLY A 298 -7.98 -0.53 -14.60
CA GLY A 298 -7.54 -0.96 -13.27
C GLY A 298 -8.31 -0.22 -12.17
N GLY A 299 -8.44 -0.82 -10.99
CA GLY A 299 -9.11 -0.19 -9.85
C GLY A 299 -8.38 1.04 -9.35
N ASN A 300 -9.09 2.03 -8.84
CA ASN A 300 -8.46 3.18 -8.19
C ASN A 300 -7.85 2.77 -6.85
N GLY A 301 -6.75 3.40 -6.46
CA GLY A 301 -6.22 3.29 -5.11
C GLY A 301 -7.12 3.97 -4.09
N GLY A 302 -7.20 3.43 -2.88
CA GLY A 302 -7.92 4.03 -1.77
C GLY A 302 -7.23 5.28 -1.23
N ALA A 303 -7.98 6.20 -0.63
CA ALA A 303 -7.42 7.38 0.04
C ALA A 303 -6.64 6.97 1.30
N GLY A 304 -5.61 7.74 1.65
CA GLY A 304 -5.00 7.66 2.97
C GLY A 304 -5.93 8.26 4.04
N GLY A 305 -5.89 7.72 5.24
CA GLY A 305 -6.64 8.26 6.38
C GLY A 305 -6.00 9.51 6.97
N ASP A 306 -6.78 10.35 7.60
CA ASP A 306 -6.29 11.58 8.24
C ASP A 306 -5.61 11.27 9.58
N ALA A 307 -4.61 12.07 9.93
CA ALA A 307 -4.02 12.01 11.27
C ALA A 307 -4.91 12.70 12.32
N GLY A 308 -4.69 12.36 13.58
CA GLY A 308 -5.44 12.92 14.70
C GLY A 308 -5.15 14.39 14.98
N MET A 309 -6.05 15.05 15.71
CA MET A 309 -6.05 16.50 15.92
C MET A 309 -4.78 17.03 16.62
N LEU A 310 -4.25 16.29 17.60
CA LEU A 310 -3.07 16.66 18.40
C LEU A 310 -1.85 15.78 18.07
N SER A 311 -1.83 15.22 16.89
CA SER A 311 -0.74 14.34 16.44
C SER A 311 0.56 15.10 16.26
N LEU A 312 1.29 15.34 17.36
CA LEU A 312 2.64 15.89 17.34
C LEU A 312 3.57 14.93 16.57
N GLY A 313 3.74 15.16 15.28
CA GLY A 313 4.62 14.39 14.41
C GLY A 313 3.98 13.23 13.65
N ALA A 314 2.79 12.81 13.99
CA ALA A 314 2.07 11.85 13.19
C ALA A 314 1.61 12.47 11.87
N ALA A 315 1.61 11.68 10.82
CA ALA A 315 1.27 12.12 9.48
C ALA A 315 -0.07 11.53 9.03
N GLY A 316 -0.72 12.19 8.07
CA GLY A 316 -1.78 11.56 7.29
C GLY A 316 -1.24 10.32 6.56
N GLY A 317 -2.08 9.32 6.40
CA GLY A 317 -1.74 8.10 5.69
C GLY A 317 -1.46 8.35 4.21
N ALA A 318 -0.58 7.56 3.62
CA ALA A 318 -0.37 7.64 2.18
C ALA A 318 -1.56 7.09 1.40
N GLY A 319 -1.88 7.65 0.25
CA GLY A 319 -2.83 7.12 -0.70
C GLY A 319 -2.36 5.80 -1.32
N GLY A 320 -3.27 4.90 -1.57
CA GLY A 320 -3.00 3.64 -2.25
C GLY A 320 -2.72 3.85 -3.74
N SER A 321 -1.95 2.97 -4.33
CA SER A 321 -1.66 3.03 -5.76
C SER A 321 -2.83 2.54 -6.61
N GLY A 322 -2.98 3.06 -7.82
CA GLY A 322 -3.95 2.60 -8.82
C GLY A 322 -3.57 1.24 -9.40
N GLY A 323 -4.55 0.45 -9.77
CA GLY A 323 -4.35 -0.86 -10.42
C GLY A 323 -3.95 -0.71 -11.89
N SER A 324 -3.16 -1.65 -12.41
CA SER A 324 -2.72 -1.65 -13.80
C SER A 324 -3.65 -2.46 -14.69
N SER A 325 -3.62 -2.16 -16.01
CA SER A 325 -4.34 -2.92 -17.03
C SER A 325 -3.50 -3.05 -18.32
N PRO A 326 -3.24 -4.31 -18.80
CA PRO A 326 -2.46 -4.54 -20.02
C PRO A 326 -3.17 -4.17 -21.31
N ASP A 327 -4.52 -4.23 -21.38
CA ASP A 327 -5.30 -3.90 -22.57
C ASP A 327 -6.23 -2.70 -22.40
N GLY A 328 -6.26 -2.08 -21.21
CA GLY A 328 -7.10 -0.93 -20.91
C GLY A 328 -6.38 0.18 -20.22
N GLY A 329 -7.13 1.02 -19.47
CA GLY A 329 -6.54 2.15 -18.73
C GLY A 329 -6.06 1.76 -17.32
N GLY A 330 -5.03 2.45 -16.84
CA GLY A 330 -4.60 2.37 -15.45
C GLY A 330 -5.58 3.07 -14.49
N GLY A 331 -5.76 2.53 -13.29
CA GLY A 331 -6.55 3.15 -12.23
C GLY A 331 -5.83 4.37 -11.63
N ALA A 332 -6.57 5.34 -11.12
CA ALA A 332 -5.97 6.48 -10.44
C ALA A 332 -5.36 6.08 -9.08
N GLY A 333 -4.29 6.73 -8.69
CA GLY A 333 -3.76 6.67 -7.32
C GLY A 333 -4.67 7.38 -6.33
N GLY A 334 -4.76 6.87 -5.12
CA GLY A 334 -5.53 7.47 -4.03
C GLY A 334 -4.89 8.77 -3.54
N ILE A 335 -5.69 9.67 -2.99
CA ILE A 335 -5.18 10.89 -2.36
C ILE A 335 -4.50 10.53 -1.03
N GLY A 336 -3.46 11.28 -0.64
CA GLY A 336 -2.89 11.20 0.70
C GLY A 336 -3.83 11.82 1.73
N GLY A 337 -3.88 11.24 2.92
CA GLY A 337 -4.65 11.77 4.05
C GLY A 337 -4.07 13.09 4.57
N ASP A 338 -4.91 13.89 5.18
CA ASP A 338 -4.48 15.16 5.77
C ASP A 338 -3.71 14.90 7.08
N GLY A 339 -2.78 15.78 7.40
CA GLY A 339 -2.15 15.85 8.71
C GLY A 339 -3.17 16.25 9.77
N GLY A 340 -2.78 16.09 11.05
CA GLY A 340 -3.66 16.49 12.16
C GLY A 340 -4.09 17.97 12.08
N THR A 341 -5.17 18.32 12.78
CA THR A 341 -5.73 19.68 12.65
C THR A 341 -4.73 20.79 13.02
N LEU A 342 -3.90 20.58 14.06
CA LEU A 342 -2.92 21.59 14.51
C LEU A 342 -1.51 21.29 13.99
N PHE A 343 -1.08 20.05 14.11
CA PHE A 343 0.26 19.59 13.78
C PHE A 343 0.19 18.33 12.94
N GLY A 344 1.22 18.02 12.24
CA GLY A 344 1.38 16.80 11.46
C GLY A 344 1.52 17.07 9.97
N SER A 345 2.23 16.19 9.30
CA SER A 345 2.45 16.28 7.85
C SER A 345 1.33 15.60 7.08
N GLY A 346 1.02 16.11 5.88
CA GLY A 346 0.14 15.41 4.95
C GLY A 346 0.76 14.12 4.42
N GLY A 347 -0.07 13.13 4.15
CA GLY A 347 0.31 11.88 3.52
C GLY A 347 0.64 12.05 2.03
N ALA A 348 1.51 11.24 1.49
CA ALA A 348 1.81 11.23 0.06
C ALA A 348 0.63 10.70 -0.75
N GLY A 349 0.40 11.23 -1.94
CA GLY A 349 -0.55 10.68 -2.91
C GLY A 349 -0.05 9.36 -3.50
N GLY A 350 -0.96 8.46 -3.84
CA GLY A 350 -0.67 7.20 -4.48
C GLY A 350 -0.28 7.35 -5.94
N VAL A 351 0.52 6.45 -6.45
CA VAL A 351 0.94 6.41 -7.86
C VAL A 351 -0.21 5.90 -8.72
N GLY A 352 -0.41 6.50 -9.91
CA GLY A 352 -1.38 6.02 -10.89
C GLY A 352 -0.96 4.68 -11.50
N GLY A 353 -1.93 3.83 -11.81
CA GLY A 353 -1.73 2.54 -12.44
C GLY A 353 -1.28 2.67 -13.90
N LEU A 354 -0.57 1.66 -14.38
CA LEU A 354 -0.15 1.57 -15.77
C LEU A 354 -1.32 1.08 -16.64
N GLY A 355 -1.47 1.64 -17.83
CA GLY A 355 -2.52 1.23 -18.78
C GLY A 355 -2.00 1.13 -20.20
N PHE A 356 -2.60 0.27 -21.02
CA PHE A 356 -2.32 0.23 -22.46
C PHE A 356 -2.91 1.46 -23.14
N ASP A 357 -4.23 1.69 -22.93
CA ASP A 357 -4.96 2.79 -23.57
C ASP A 357 -4.71 4.14 -22.92
N ALA A 358 -4.54 4.19 -21.60
CA ALA A 358 -4.23 5.42 -20.85
C ALA A 358 -3.59 5.08 -19.50
N GLY A 359 -2.64 5.89 -19.06
CA GLY A 359 -2.10 5.79 -17.70
C GLY A 359 -3.07 6.38 -16.67
N GLY A 360 -3.12 5.80 -15.47
CA GLY A 360 -3.89 6.34 -14.35
C GLY A 360 -3.27 7.63 -13.80
N ALA A 361 -4.09 8.57 -13.36
CA ALA A 361 -3.61 9.79 -12.70
C ALA A 361 -2.96 9.47 -11.34
N GLY A 362 -1.92 10.18 -10.96
CA GLY A 362 -1.39 10.16 -9.60
C GLY A 362 -2.31 10.88 -8.61
N GLY A 363 -2.40 10.37 -7.40
CA GLY A 363 -3.18 10.98 -6.32
C GLY A 363 -2.55 12.27 -5.80
N ALA A 364 -3.35 13.23 -5.34
CA ALA A 364 -2.84 14.42 -4.69
C ALA A 364 -2.24 14.08 -3.30
N GLY A 365 -1.22 14.81 -2.89
CA GLY A 365 -0.72 14.79 -1.52
C GLY A 365 -1.67 15.47 -0.54
N GLY A 366 -1.76 14.96 0.67
CA GLY A 366 -2.58 15.52 1.75
C GLY A 366 -2.03 16.85 2.28
N LYS A 367 -2.89 17.63 2.91
CA LYS A 367 -2.52 18.90 3.57
C LYS A 367 -1.86 18.62 4.92
N ALA A 368 -1.01 19.52 5.35
CA ALA A 368 -0.48 19.49 6.72
C ALA A 368 -1.45 20.11 7.73
N GLY A 369 -1.15 19.91 9.01
CA GLY A 369 -1.81 20.61 10.11
C GLY A 369 -1.60 22.12 10.04
N LEU A 370 -2.55 22.87 10.63
CA LEU A 370 -2.64 24.33 10.49
C LEU A 370 -1.38 25.08 10.95
N LEU A 371 -0.78 24.68 12.11
CA LEU A 371 0.33 25.41 12.71
C LEU A 371 1.67 24.97 12.13
N SER A 372 1.91 23.65 12.08
CA SER A 372 3.19 23.14 11.59
C SER A 372 3.03 21.76 10.99
N GLY A 373 3.66 21.57 9.87
CA GLY A 373 3.77 20.33 9.14
C GLY A 373 4.08 20.54 7.67
N ALA A 374 4.67 19.54 7.06
CA ALA A 374 4.94 19.55 5.62
C ALA A 374 3.73 19.02 4.85
N GLY A 375 3.42 19.60 3.69
CA GLY A 375 2.44 19.04 2.77
C GLY A 375 2.90 17.70 2.19
N GLY A 376 1.98 16.81 1.88
CA GLY A 376 2.31 15.52 1.25
C GLY A 376 2.76 15.69 -0.20
N ALA A 377 3.67 14.85 -0.69
CA ALA A 377 4.03 14.83 -2.09
C ALA A 377 2.88 14.27 -2.94
N GLY A 378 2.66 14.80 -4.14
CA GLY A 378 1.76 14.23 -5.13
C GLY A 378 2.32 12.92 -5.72
N GLY A 379 1.44 11.98 -6.02
CA GLY A 379 1.79 10.70 -6.65
C GLY A 379 2.15 10.89 -8.12
N ALA A 380 3.05 10.08 -8.65
CA ALA A 380 3.35 10.07 -10.07
C ALA A 380 2.17 9.49 -10.87
N GLY A 381 1.95 9.98 -12.08
CA GLY A 381 1.04 9.41 -13.04
C GLY A 381 1.57 8.09 -13.61
N GLY A 382 0.67 7.19 -13.94
CA GLY A 382 1.00 5.92 -14.60
C GLY A 382 1.37 6.11 -16.07
N GLY A 383 2.25 5.26 -16.57
CA GLY A 383 2.60 5.22 -17.99
C GLY A 383 1.50 4.60 -18.84
N SER A 384 1.55 4.87 -20.17
CA SER A 384 0.69 4.23 -21.16
C SER A 384 1.51 3.74 -22.35
N PHE A 385 1.00 2.73 -23.05
CA PHE A 385 1.66 2.23 -24.28
C PHE A 385 1.08 2.92 -25.53
N ALA A 386 -0.24 2.89 -25.70
CA ALA A 386 -0.92 3.39 -26.89
C ALA A 386 -1.46 4.82 -26.72
N GLY A 387 -2.07 5.11 -25.60
CA GLY A 387 -2.71 6.40 -25.36
C GLY A 387 -1.89 7.35 -24.51
N ALA A 388 -2.54 8.32 -23.87
CA ALA A 388 -1.83 9.30 -23.04
C ALA A 388 -1.39 8.71 -21.70
N GLY A 389 -0.23 9.16 -21.21
CA GLY A 389 0.18 8.93 -19.82
C GLY A 389 -0.82 9.55 -18.83
N GLY A 390 -0.80 9.11 -17.58
CA GLY A 390 -1.58 9.68 -16.49
C GLY A 390 -0.97 10.96 -15.95
N THR A 391 -1.78 11.94 -15.56
CA THR A 391 -1.29 13.19 -14.96
C THR A 391 -0.65 12.94 -13.60
N GLY A 392 0.38 13.70 -13.25
CA GLY A 392 0.93 13.71 -11.88
C GLY A 392 -0.03 14.38 -10.90
N GLY A 393 -0.07 13.88 -9.67
CA GLY A 393 -0.88 14.44 -8.58
C GLY A 393 -0.31 15.76 -8.07
N ALA A 394 -1.17 16.64 -7.57
CA ALA A 394 -0.71 17.90 -6.95
C ALA A 394 -0.06 17.63 -5.58
N GLY A 395 0.93 18.46 -5.22
CA GLY A 395 1.50 18.49 -3.87
C GLY A 395 0.58 19.17 -2.87
N GLY A 396 0.58 18.68 -1.63
CA GLY A 396 -0.25 19.18 -0.54
C GLY A 396 0.23 20.54 0.00
N ALA A 397 -0.68 21.29 0.61
CA ALA A 397 -0.37 22.53 1.29
C ALA A 397 0.29 22.25 2.66
N PRO A 398 1.27 23.07 3.07
CA PRO A 398 1.89 22.97 4.39
C PRO A 398 1.06 23.68 5.44
N GLY A 399 1.45 23.54 6.74
CA GLY A 399 1.00 24.42 7.81
C GLY A 399 1.60 25.84 7.69
N LEU A 400 1.33 26.66 8.71
CA LEU A 400 1.88 28.02 8.81
C LEU A 400 3.41 27.99 8.76
N VAL A 401 4.03 26.97 9.37
CA VAL A 401 5.46 26.65 9.31
C VAL A 401 5.64 25.26 8.72
N GLY A 402 6.22 25.16 7.55
CA GLY A 402 6.49 23.90 6.86
C GLY A 402 6.62 24.06 5.35
N ASN A 403 7.28 23.12 4.71
CA ASN A 403 7.43 23.11 3.27
C ASN A 403 6.21 22.47 2.59
N ALA A 404 5.82 23.04 1.47
CA ALA A 404 4.73 22.49 0.66
C ALA A 404 5.17 21.24 -0.11
N GLY A 405 4.23 20.35 -0.39
CA GLY A 405 4.47 19.12 -1.14
C GLY A 405 4.91 19.38 -2.59
N ASN A 406 5.81 18.55 -3.09
CA ASN A 406 6.13 18.53 -4.53
C ASN A 406 4.97 17.92 -5.32
N GLY A 407 4.74 18.41 -6.54
CA GLY A 407 3.87 17.76 -7.50
C GLY A 407 4.49 16.46 -8.01
N GLY A 408 3.67 15.47 -8.29
CA GLY A 408 4.08 14.20 -8.89
C GLY A 408 4.42 14.35 -10.36
N ASN A 409 5.29 13.51 -10.88
CA ASN A 409 5.63 13.50 -12.30
C ASN A 409 4.46 12.98 -13.14
N GLY A 410 4.28 13.48 -14.35
CA GLY A 410 3.35 12.95 -15.34
C GLY A 410 3.83 11.62 -15.90
N GLY A 411 2.91 10.75 -16.29
CA GLY A 411 3.21 9.45 -16.87
C GLY A 411 3.76 9.55 -18.29
N ALA A 412 4.68 8.66 -18.65
CA ALA A 412 5.20 8.52 -20.00
C ALA A 412 4.20 7.80 -20.92
N SER A 413 4.31 8.03 -22.24
CA SER A 413 3.64 7.24 -23.28
C SER A 413 4.61 6.83 -24.36
N ALA A 414 4.46 5.60 -24.89
CA ALA A 414 5.26 5.11 -26.02
C ALA A 414 4.79 5.69 -27.34
N ASN A 415 3.48 5.62 -27.60
CA ASN A 415 2.86 5.98 -28.89
C ASN A 415 1.87 7.14 -28.77
N GLY A 416 1.58 7.63 -27.57
CA GLY A 416 0.69 8.74 -27.31
C GLY A 416 1.38 9.92 -26.65
N ALA A 417 0.57 10.86 -26.15
CA ALA A 417 1.08 12.04 -25.46
C ALA A 417 1.59 11.69 -24.05
N GLY A 418 2.76 12.24 -23.69
CA GLY A 418 3.16 12.28 -22.28
C GLY A 418 2.20 13.19 -21.49
N ALA A 419 1.94 12.83 -20.24
CA ALA A 419 1.02 13.59 -19.40
C ALA A 419 1.69 14.75 -18.65
N ALA A 420 0.88 15.71 -18.24
CA ALA A 420 1.37 16.83 -17.43
C ALA A 420 1.82 16.37 -16.03
N GLY A 421 2.90 16.99 -15.53
CA GLY A 421 3.27 16.91 -14.12
C GLY A 421 2.29 17.66 -13.23
N GLY A 422 2.15 17.21 -11.99
CA GLY A 422 1.31 17.83 -10.98
C GLY A 422 1.88 19.17 -10.50
N ALA A 423 1.01 20.06 -10.05
CA ALA A 423 1.46 21.31 -9.43
C ALA A 423 2.08 21.06 -8.06
N GLY A 424 3.12 21.81 -7.70
CA GLY A 424 3.63 21.88 -6.33
C GLY A 424 2.70 22.69 -5.44
N GLY A 425 2.62 22.35 -4.16
CA GLY A 425 1.88 23.11 -3.16
C GLY A 425 2.55 24.46 -2.88
N SER A 426 1.79 25.46 -2.44
CA SER A 426 2.34 26.77 -2.03
C SER A 426 2.58 26.83 -0.53
N GLY A 427 3.71 27.44 -0.11
CA GLY A 427 4.01 27.78 1.27
C GLY A 427 3.05 28.82 1.81
N VAL A 428 2.88 28.85 3.14
CA VAL A 428 1.96 29.81 3.81
C VAL A 428 2.74 30.98 4.40
N LEU A 429 3.43 30.79 5.54
CA LEU A 429 4.20 31.84 6.21
C LEU A 429 5.69 31.60 6.11
N ILE A 430 6.15 30.45 6.62
CA ILE A 430 7.55 30.04 6.62
C ILE A 430 7.67 28.66 6.00
N GLY A 431 8.40 28.54 4.91
CA GLY A 431 8.68 27.29 4.23
C GLY A 431 8.68 27.43 2.73
N ASN A 432 9.33 26.53 2.03
CA ASN A 432 9.45 26.59 0.60
C ASN A 432 8.18 26.09 -0.09
N GLY A 433 7.89 26.66 -1.25
CA GLY A 433 6.91 26.11 -2.18
C GLY A 433 7.39 24.76 -2.72
N GLY A 434 6.47 23.87 -3.04
CA GLY A 434 6.79 22.59 -3.67
C GLY A 434 7.22 22.76 -5.12
N ASN A 435 8.11 21.90 -5.60
CA ASN A 435 8.44 21.85 -7.01
C ASN A 435 7.25 21.32 -7.82
N GLY A 436 7.04 21.85 -9.02
CA GLY A 436 6.15 21.21 -9.98
C GLY A 436 6.74 19.87 -10.44
N GLY A 437 5.88 18.89 -10.71
CA GLY A 437 6.30 17.62 -11.31
C GLY A 437 6.78 17.81 -12.75
N SER A 438 7.71 16.98 -13.22
CA SER A 438 8.08 16.95 -14.64
C SER A 438 6.97 16.36 -15.49
N GLY A 439 6.84 16.85 -16.72
CA GLY A 439 5.93 16.23 -17.70
C GLY A 439 6.48 14.87 -18.15
N GLY A 440 5.58 13.95 -18.46
CA GLY A 440 5.93 12.64 -19.01
C GLY A 440 6.50 12.73 -20.43
N THR A 441 7.36 11.77 -20.79
CA THR A 441 7.84 11.59 -22.17
C THR A 441 6.71 11.05 -23.05
N GLY A 442 6.71 11.45 -24.32
CA GLY A 442 5.68 11.05 -25.29
C GLY A 442 5.68 11.97 -26.51
N ALA A 443 4.73 11.75 -27.40
CA ALA A 443 4.57 12.58 -28.61
C ALA A 443 3.13 13.11 -28.67
N PRO A 444 2.85 14.39 -28.28
CA PRO A 444 3.83 15.34 -27.69
C PRO A 444 4.23 14.99 -26.24
N ALA A 445 5.37 15.52 -25.79
CA ALA A 445 5.76 15.42 -24.39
C ALA A 445 4.79 16.22 -23.51
N GLY A 446 4.57 15.71 -22.28
CA GLY A 446 3.76 16.37 -21.27
C GLY A 446 4.38 17.67 -20.77
N THR A 447 3.56 18.59 -20.31
CA THR A 447 4.02 19.86 -19.71
C THR A 447 4.48 19.64 -18.27
N ALA A 448 5.51 20.38 -17.83
CA ALA A 448 5.86 20.40 -16.42
C ALA A 448 4.73 21.08 -15.61
N GLY A 449 4.52 20.58 -14.40
CA GLY A 449 3.63 21.21 -13.44
C GLY A 449 4.17 22.54 -12.93
N ALA A 450 3.29 23.46 -12.54
CA ALA A 450 3.70 24.71 -11.91
C ALA A 450 4.28 24.44 -10.51
N GLY A 451 5.37 25.11 -10.16
CA GLY A 451 5.85 25.13 -8.77
C GLY A 451 4.96 26.02 -7.91
N GLY A 452 4.92 25.71 -6.62
CA GLY A 452 4.24 26.54 -5.64
C GLY A 452 5.07 27.76 -5.22
N LEU A 453 4.40 28.80 -4.75
CA LEU A 453 5.07 29.97 -4.16
C LEU A 453 5.65 29.63 -2.80
N GLY A 454 6.78 30.25 -2.43
CA GLY A 454 7.33 30.19 -1.09
C GLY A 454 6.45 30.92 -0.06
N GLY A 455 6.71 30.65 1.23
CA GLY A 455 6.00 31.33 2.32
C GLY A 455 6.22 32.83 2.33
N GLN A 456 5.22 33.58 2.80
CA GLN A 456 5.18 35.04 2.73
C GLN A 456 6.30 35.72 3.55
N LEU A 457 6.74 35.11 4.68
CA LEU A 457 7.83 35.66 5.52
C LEU A 457 9.19 35.08 5.12
N LEU A 458 9.26 33.78 4.91
CA LEU A 458 10.49 33.09 4.55
C LEU A 458 10.20 31.83 3.74
N GLY A 459 10.74 31.73 2.53
CA GLY A 459 10.64 30.55 1.69
C GLY A 459 11.00 30.83 0.25
N ARG A 460 11.59 29.83 -0.41
CA ARG A 460 11.88 29.85 -1.84
C ARG A 460 10.69 29.28 -2.60
N ASP A 461 10.49 29.84 -3.79
CA ASP A 461 9.54 29.29 -4.75
C ASP A 461 10.00 27.91 -5.23
N GLY A 462 9.04 27.06 -5.56
CA GLY A 462 9.29 25.80 -6.25
C GLY A 462 9.71 26.03 -7.71
N PHE A 463 10.37 25.06 -8.30
CA PHE A 463 10.70 25.12 -9.73
C PHE A 463 9.44 25.26 -10.58
N ASN A 464 9.49 26.13 -11.58
CA ASN A 464 8.37 26.51 -12.46
C ASN A 464 7.23 27.27 -11.75
N ALA A 465 7.50 27.93 -10.62
CA ALA A 465 6.50 28.76 -9.97
C ALA A 465 6.11 29.95 -10.87
N PRO A 466 4.83 30.38 -10.83
CA PRO A 466 4.38 31.56 -11.59
C PRO A 466 4.98 32.84 -11.02
N ALA A 467 5.02 33.89 -11.85
CA ALA A 467 5.43 35.20 -11.39
C ALA A 467 4.56 35.69 -10.22
N SER A 468 5.21 36.28 -9.22
CA SER A 468 4.59 36.71 -7.98
C SER A 468 4.61 38.24 -7.80
N THR A 469 4.10 38.71 -6.65
CA THR A 469 4.04 40.14 -6.34
C THR A 469 5.45 40.76 -6.24
N PRO A 470 5.60 42.09 -6.45
CA PRO A 470 6.90 42.77 -6.33
C PRO A 470 7.58 42.55 -4.95
N LEU A 471 6.80 42.51 -3.87
CA LEU A 471 7.32 42.26 -2.53
C LEU A 471 7.91 40.83 -2.41
N HIS A 472 7.22 39.85 -2.95
CA HIS A 472 7.70 38.47 -2.96
C HIS A 472 8.95 38.31 -3.84
N THR A 473 8.99 39.00 -4.98
CA THR A 473 10.19 39.04 -5.84
C THR A 473 11.41 39.63 -5.11
N LEU A 474 11.23 40.69 -4.32
CA LEU A 474 12.29 41.25 -3.48
C LEU A 474 12.78 40.23 -2.43
N GLN A 475 11.85 39.50 -1.79
CA GLN A 475 12.18 38.44 -0.85
C GLN A 475 13.05 37.33 -1.52
N GLN A 476 12.69 36.92 -2.74
CA GLN A 476 13.48 35.92 -3.49
C GLN A 476 14.89 36.43 -3.83
N GLN A 477 15.03 37.72 -4.13
CA GLN A 477 16.35 38.34 -4.35
C GLN A 477 17.22 38.36 -3.09
N ILE A 478 16.64 38.68 -1.93
CA ILE A 478 17.32 38.59 -0.63
C ILE A 478 17.78 37.17 -0.33
N LEU A 479 16.89 36.18 -0.54
CA LEU A 479 17.24 34.76 -0.35
C LEU A 479 18.33 34.28 -1.32
N ASN A 480 18.39 34.80 -2.54
CA ASN A 480 19.50 34.53 -3.46
C ASN A 480 20.83 35.06 -2.90
N ALA A 481 20.88 36.27 -2.36
CA ALA A 481 22.08 36.83 -1.75
C ALA A 481 22.53 36.06 -0.51
N ILE A 482 21.57 35.54 0.30
CA ILE A 482 21.88 34.70 1.46
C ILE A 482 22.44 33.33 1.02
N ASN A 483 21.96 32.79 -0.08
CA ASN A 483 22.38 31.48 -0.59
C ASN A 483 23.73 31.51 -1.32
N GLU A 484 24.11 32.65 -1.91
CA GLU A 484 25.31 32.79 -2.76
C GLU A 484 26.59 32.27 -2.10
N PRO A 485 26.93 32.60 -0.82
CA PRO A 485 28.14 32.12 -0.20
C PRO A 485 28.16 30.58 -0.01
N THR A 486 27.04 30.00 0.42
CA THR A 486 26.95 28.55 0.64
C THR A 486 26.93 27.78 -0.67
N GLN A 487 26.29 28.33 -1.70
CA GLN A 487 26.24 27.71 -3.02
C GLN A 487 27.62 27.75 -3.70
N ALA A 488 28.35 28.85 -3.58
CA ALA A 488 29.70 28.97 -4.12
C ALA A 488 30.69 28.00 -3.44
N LEU A 489 30.56 27.77 -2.13
CA LEU A 489 31.45 26.89 -1.35
C LEU A 489 31.09 25.42 -1.47
N THR A 490 29.82 25.07 -1.56
CA THR A 490 29.34 23.68 -1.41
C THR A 490 28.55 23.15 -2.60
N GLY A 491 28.26 23.97 -3.58
CA GLY A 491 27.37 23.63 -4.71
C GLY A 491 25.89 23.54 -4.34
N ARG A 492 25.51 23.78 -3.05
CA ARG A 492 24.12 23.73 -2.56
C ARG A 492 23.74 25.04 -1.87
N PRO A 493 22.49 25.53 -2.08
CA PRO A 493 22.01 26.69 -1.33
C PRO A 493 21.80 26.35 0.15
N LEU A 494 21.80 27.38 1.00
CA LEU A 494 21.40 27.21 2.39
C LEU A 494 19.89 26.95 2.51
N ILE A 495 19.09 27.73 1.78
CA ILE A 495 17.64 27.66 1.70
C ILE A 495 17.25 27.59 0.22
N GLY A 496 16.63 26.49 -0.20
CA GLY A 496 16.21 26.34 -1.59
C GLY A 496 15.90 24.91 -1.97
N ASN A 497 15.17 24.71 -3.02
CA ASN A 497 14.83 23.39 -3.52
C ASN A 497 15.93 22.83 -4.43
N GLY A 498 16.06 21.51 -4.45
CA GLY A 498 16.88 20.80 -5.43
C GLY A 498 16.25 20.87 -6.83
N ALA A 499 17.08 20.93 -7.86
CA ALA A 499 16.62 20.92 -9.24
C ALA A 499 15.99 19.56 -9.60
N ASN A 500 14.95 19.56 -10.42
CA ASN A 500 14.39 18.34 -10.97
C ASN A 500 15.37 17.71 -11.98
N GLY A 501 15.41 16.39 -12.04
CA GLY A 501 16.10 15.63 -13.07
C GLY A 501 15.47 15.89 -14.44
N THR A 502 16.28 15.92 -15.49
CA THR A 502 15.83 16.15 -16.86
C THR A 502 14.96 14.98 -17.33
N PRO A 503 13.73 15.23 -17.81
CA PRO A 503 12.85 14.18 -18.33
C PRO A 503 13.47 13.44 -19.53
N GLY A 504 13.28 12.14 -19.62
CA GLY A 504 13.78 11.30 -20.70
C GLY A 504 15.27 10.94 -20.59
N THR A 505 15.95 11.32 -19.52
CA THR A 505 17.38 11.01 -19.30
C THR A 505 17.62 10.07 -18.12
N GLY A 506 16.63 9.87 -17.27
CA GLY A 506 16.80 9.15 -16.01
C GLY A 506 17.70 9.88 -15.00
N ALA A 507 17.91 11.18 -15.17
CA ALA A 507 18.75 11.96 -14.26
C ALA A 507 18.12 12.07 -12.88
N ASP A 508 18.94 12.00 -11.83
CA ASP A 508 18.50 12.16 -10.46
C ASP A 508 18.05 13.61 -10.17
N GLY A 509 17.12 13.76 -9.23
CA GLY A 509 16.77 15.04 -8.65
C GLY A 509 17.87 15.56 -7.72
N GLY A 510 18.13 16.86 -7.74
CA GLY A 510 19.08 17.51 -6.86
C GLY A 510 18.62 17.51 -5.40
N ALA A 511 19.55 17.47 -4.46
CA ALA A 511 19.19 17.62 -3.05
C ALA A 511 18.72 19.05 -2.73
N GLY A 512 17.80 19.20 -1.80
CA GLY A 512 17.36 20.49 -1.26
C GLY A 512 18.48 21.22 -0.52
N GLY A 513 18.23 22.48 -0.14
CA GLY A 513 19.20 23.31 0.60
C GLY A 513 19.69 22.67 1.89
N TRP A 514 20.82 23.19 2.40
CA TRP A 514 21.41 22.63 3.63
C TRP A 514 20.47 22.70 4.83
N LEU A 515 19.79 23.80 5.07
CA LEU A 515 18.84 23.94 6.18
C LEU A 515 17.42 23.60 5.74
N PHE A 516 16.91 24.31 4.76
CA PHE A 516 15.53 24.21 4.29
C PHE A 516 15.50 24.00 2.78
N GLY A 517 14.67 23.06 2.35
CA GLY A 517 14.41 22.89 0.93
C GLY A 517 13.92 21.49 0.58
N ASN A 518 13.08 21.41 -0.42
CA ASN A 518 12.63 20.15 -0.96
C ASN A 518 13.68 19.57 -1.91
N GLY A 519 13.80 18.25 -1.93
CA GLY A 519 14.55 17.55 -2.97
C GLY A 519 13.88 17.74 -4.34
N GLY A 520 14.67 17.79 -5.40
CA GLY A 520 14.18 17.79 -6.77
C GLY A 520 13.60 16.42 -7.15
N ASN A 521 12.63 16.39 -8.04
CA ASN A 521 12.08 15.16 -8.58
C ASN A 521 13.07 14.48 -9.53
N GLY A 522 13.14 13.15 -9.54
CA GLY A 522 13.91 12.39 -10.53
C GLY A 522 13.32 12.52 -11.93
N GLY A 523 14.18 12.51 -12.96
CA GLY A 523 13.77 12.51 -14.35
C GLY A 523 13.26 11.13 -14.80
N HIS A 524 12.32 11.12 -15.74
CA HIS A 524 11.86 9.85 -16.35
C HIS A 524 12.99 9.19 -17.13
N GLY A 525 12.97 7.87 -17.19
CA GLY A 525 13.82 7.09 -18.07
C GLY A 525 13.49 7.29 -19.55
N ALA A 526 14.46 7.09 -20.42
CA ALA A 526 14.27 7.18 -21.87
C ALA A 526 13.39 6.03 -22.39
N THR A 527 12.52 6.33 -23.36
CA THR A 527 11.83 5.30 -24.16
C THR A 527 12.78 4.80 -25.24
N GLY A 528 12.89 3.48 -25.41
CA GLY A 528 13.84 2.89 -26.38
C GLY A 528 13.52 1.43 -26.64
N ALA A 529 14.45 0.69 -27.27
CA ALA A 529 14.33 -0.76 -27.43
C ALA A 529 14.18 -1.44 -26.08
N ASP A 530 15.08 -1.11 -25.15
CA ASP A 530 14.90 -1.29 -23.72
C ASP A 530 14.60 0.08 -23.09
N GLY A 531 13.70 0.13 -22.14
CA GLY A 531 13.38 1.34 -21.40
C GLY A 531 14.52 1.73 -20.45
N GLY A 532 14.92 2.99 -20.44
CA GLY A 532 15.91 3.51 -19.48
C GLY A 532 15.34 3.60 -18.06
N ASP A 533 16.19 3.52 -17.05
CA ASP A 533 15.77 3.67 -15.66
C ASP A 533 15.35 5.11 -15.33
N GLY A 534 14.40 5.25 -14.43
CA GLY A 534 14.01 6.55 -13.87
C GLY A 534 15.03 7.02 -12.82
N GLY A 535 15.30 8.33 -12.77
CA GLY A 535 16.19 8.94 -11.80
C GLY A 535 15.61 8.94 -10.38
N SER A 536 16.46 8.86 -9.37
CA SER A 536 16.04 8.99 -7.98
C SER A 536 15.61 10.40 -7.63
N GLY A 537 14.64 10.56 -6.74
CA GLY A 537 14.32 11.85 -6.15
C GLY A 537 15.43 12.33 -5.21
N GLY A 538 15.69 13.62 -5.20
CA GLY A 538 16.68 14.25 -4.32
C GLY A 538 16.24 14.24 -2.85
N ALA A 539 17.20 14.20 -1.93
CA ALA A 539 16.92 14.31 -0.50
C ALA A 539 16.43 15.74 -0.13
N GLY A 540 15.58 15.84 0.89
CA GLY A 540 15.19 17.12 1.48
C GLY A 540 16.35 17.80 2.22
N GLY A 541 16.14 19.05 2.65
CA GLY A 541 17.06 19.79 3.50
C GLY A 541 17.19 19.15 4.88
N ILE A 542 18.34 19.39 5.55
CA ILE A 542 18.66 18.71 6.83
C ILE A 542 17.62 19.00 7.90
N LEU A 543 17.30 20.27 8.14
CA LEU A 543 16.35 20.66 9.19
C LEU A 543 14.91 20.43 8.77
N SER A 544 14.55 20.88 7.56
CA SER A 544 13.21 20.66 7.02
C SER A 544 13.23 20.62 5.50
N GLY A 545 12.67 19.57 4.95
CA GLY A 545 12.54 19.39 3.51
C GLY A 545 11.82 18.09 3.17
N ILE A 546 11.06 18.12 2.10
CA ILE A 546 10.38 16.95 1.56
C ILE A 546 11.30 16.30 0.54
N GLY A 547 11.39 14.97 0.55
CA GLY A 547 12.11 14.23 -0.49
C GLY A 547 11.46 14.41 -1.86
N GLY A 548 12.26 14.47 -2.92
CA GLY A 548 11.77 14.51 -4.30
C GLY A 548 11.13 13.17 -4.70
N THR A 549 10.16 13.21 -5.63
CA THR A 549 9.58 11.99 -6.19
C THR A 549 10.56 11.29 -7.12
N GLY A 550 10.58 9.96 -7.14
CA GLY A 550 11.33 9.19 -8.13
C GLY A 550 10.76 9.36 -9.54
N GLY A 551 11.63 9.32 -10.56
CA GLY A 551 11.22 9.30 -11.96
C GLY A 551 10.66 7.93 -12.36
N SER A 552 9.69 7.90 -13.27
CA SER A 552 9.22 6.63 -13.82
C SER A 552 10.27 6.00 -14.75
N GLY A 553 10.31 4.68 -14.79
CA GLY A 553 11.07 3.94 -15.79
C GLY A 553 10.57 4.24 -17.21
N GLY A 554 11.47 4.22 -18.18
CA GLY A 554 11.18 4.37 -19.60
C GLY A 554 10.53 3.11 -20.17
N ILE A 555 9.84 3.28 -21.28
CA ILE A 555 9.13 2.19 -21.96
C ILE A 555 10.09 1.47 -22.89
N GLY A 556 10.16 0.13 -22.75
CA GLY A 556 10.83 -0.77 -23.68
C GLY A 556 9.89 -1.17 -24.83
N THR A 557 10.22 -0.77 -26.04
CA THR A 557 9.36 -1.03 -27.22
C THR A 557 9.51 -2.43 -27.79
N THR A 558 10.64 -3.07 -27.56
CA THR A 558 10.97 -4.43 -28.04
C THR A 558 11.57 -5.32 -26.96
N GLY A 559 12.01 -4.78 -25.82
CA GLY A 559 12.66 -5.50 -24.74
C GLY A 559 12.07 -5.18 -23.38
N GLN A 560 12.92 -4.93 -22.40
CA GLN A 560 12.54 -4.71 -21.02
C GLN A 560 12.10 -3.26 -20.77
N GLY A 561 11.12 -3.06 -19.86
CA GLY A 561 10.82 -1.74 -19.30
C GLY A 561 11.86 -1.32 -18.27
N GLY A 562 12.17 -0.03 -18.22
CA GLY A 562 13.10 0.55 -17.23
C GLY A 562 12.55 0.50 -15.80
N THR A 563 13.43 0.47 -14.80
CA THR A 563 13.02 0.53 -13.40
C THR A 563 12.61 1.94 -13.00
N GLY A 564 11.66 2.07 -12.08
CA GLY A 564 11.32 3.36 -11.47
C GLY A 564 12.40 3.80 -10.49
N GLY A 565 12.66 5.12 -10.45
CA GLY A 565 13.61 5.72 -9.52
C GLY A 565 13.10 5.72 -8.08
N THR A 566 13.98 5.71 -7.10
CA THR A 566 13.61 5.80 -5.68
C THR A 566 13.13 7.20 -5.32
N GLY A 567 12.18 7.30 -4.37
CA GLY A 567 11.84 8.58 -3.75
C GLY A 567 12.97 9.08 -2.84
N GLY A 568 13.16 10.40 -2.79
CA GLY A 568 14.14 11.03 -1.90
C GLY A 568 13.72 10.95 -0.43
N ALA A 569 14.67 10.85 0.47
CA ALA A 569 14.41 10.85 1.91
C ALA A 569 14.26 12.29 2.46
N ALA A 570 13.44 12.46 3.50
CA ALA A 570 13.53 13.59 4.41
C ALA A 570 14.51 13.25 5.54
N LEU A 571 15.10 14.29 6.21
CA LEU A 571 16.11 14.05 7.24
C LEU A 571 15.55 14.25 8.64
N LEU A 572 15.32 15.49 9.11
CA LEU A 572 14.74 15.72 10.44
C LEU A 572 13.24 15.91 10.38
N ILE A 573 12.76 16.85 9.55
CA ILE A 573 11.34 17.21 9.42
C ILE A 573 10.97 17.19 7.94
N GLY A 574 9.98 16.39 7.56
CA GLY A 574 9.46 16.35 6.20
C GLY A 574 9.03 14.96 5.77
N SER A 575 8.24 14.92 4.74
CA SER A 575 7.76 13.65 4.16
C SER A 575 8.75 13.11 3.13
N GLY A 576 8.89 11.79 3.05
CA GLY A 576 9.60 11.11 1.97
C GLY A 576 8.89 11.30 0.63
N GLY A 577 9.65 11.32 -0.47
CA GLY A 577 9.11 11.36 -1.82
C GLY A 577 8.55 10.00 -2.26
N THR A 578 7.58 10.00 -3.16
CA THR A 578 7.05 8.75 -3.75
C THR A 578 8.09 8.10 -4.66
N GLY A 579 8.12 6.78 -4.71
CA GLY A 579 8.89 6.03 -5.72
C GLY A 579 8.26 6.18 -7.11
N GLY A 580 9.07 6.11 -8.16
CA GLY A 580 8.63 6.13 -9.55
C GLY A 580 8.05 4.77 -9.98
N SER A 581 7.08 4.77 -10.88
CA SER A 581 6.57 3.53 -11.49
C SER A 581 7.61 2.90 -12.42
N GLY A 582 7.61 1.57 -12.55
CA GLY A 582 8.34 0.86 -13.60
C GLY A 582 7.80 1.22 -14.98
N GLY A 583 8.60 1.08 -16.02
CA GLY A 583 8.22 1.26 -17.41
C GLY A 583 7.68 -0.03 -18.04
N PHE A 584 6.76 0.09 -18.98
CA PHE A 584 6.32 -1.07 -19.76
C PHE A 584 7.50 -1.70 -20.53
N GLY A 585 7.45 -3.02 -20.69
CA GLY A 585 8.35 -3.75 -21.58
C GLY A 585 7.57 -4.76 -22.39
N LEU A 586 8.08 -5.07 -23.60
CA LEU A 586 7.51 -6.14 -24.40
C LEU A 586 7.79 -7.50 -23.75
N ASP A 587 9.03 -7.74 -23.32
CA ASP A 587 9.47 -9.00 -22.72
C ASP A 587 9.26 -9.04 -21.20
N THR A 588 9.70 -8.00 -20.49
CA THR A 588 9.55 -7.88 -19.03
C THR A 588 9.17 -6.46 -18.64
N GLY A 589 8.24 -6.33 -17.70
CA GLY A 589 7.91 -5.04 -17.09
C GLY A 589 9.01 -4.57 -16.12
N GLY A 590 9.23 -3.26 -16.04
CA GLY A 590 10.17 -2.66 -15.10
C GLY A 590 9.67 -2.72 -13.66
N ALA A 591 10.58 -2.80 -12.69
CA ALA A 591 10.25 -2.72 -11.28
C ALA A 591 9.89 -1.28 -10.87
N GLY A 592 8.99 -1.14 -9.89
CA GLY A 592 8.71 0.14 -9.24
C GLY A 592 9.84 0.56 -8.30
N GLY A 593 10.10 1.85 -8.19
CA GLY A 593 11.08 2.41 -7.25
C GLY A 593 10.59 2.41 -5.80
N ARG A 594 11.50 2.31 -4.84
CA ARG A 594 11.18 2.42 -3.41
C ARG A 594 10.72 3.85 -3.07
N GLY A 595 9.76 3.99 -2.15
CA GLY A 595 9.42 5.28 -1.54
C GLY A 595 10.54 5.79 -0.63
N GLY A 596 10.65 7.11 -0.48
CA GLY A 596 11.62 7.77 0.40
C GLY A 596 11.22 7.68 1.87
N ASP A 597 12.21 7.71 2.75
CA ASP A 597 12.00 7.65 4.19
C ASP A 597 11.49 8.98 4.74
N ALA A 598 10.65 8.92 5.78
CA ALA A 598 10.18 10.08 6.53
C ALA A 598 11.30 10.72 7.35
N GLY A 599 11.09 11.98 7.74
CA GLY A 599 11.97 12.67 8.67
C GLY A 599 11.95 12.04 10.06
N LEU A 600 13.07 12.18 10.79
CA LEU A 600 13.28 11.57 12.12
C LEU A 600 12.21 11.98 13.15
N PHE A 601 11.76 13.25 13.12
CA PHE A 601 10.81 13.80 14.10
C PHE A 601 9.40 13.96 13.55
N LEU A 602 9.27 14.34 12.27
CA LEU A 602 7.99 14.69 11.65
C LEU A 602 8.01 14.32 10.17
N GLY A 603 7.00 13.59 9.72
CA GLY A 603 6.81 13.32 8.29
C GLY A 603 6.13 11.99 7.99
N ALA A 604 5.56 11.89 6.82
CA ALA A 604 5.04 10.66 6.23
C ALA A 604 6.12 9.98 5.37
N ALA A 605 6.18 8.66 5.37
CA ALA A 605 6.95 7.93 4.38
C ALA A 605 6.36 8.08 2.99
N GLY A 606 7.20 8.03 1.96
CA GLY A 606 6.75 7.99 0.57
C GLY A 606 6.21 6.60 0.19
N THR A 607 5.24 6.56 -0.70
CA THR A 607 4.75 5.30 -1.28
C THR A 607 5.76 4.71 -2.25
N GLY A 608 5.83 3.39 -2.33
CA GLY A 608 6.56 2.70 -3.39
C GLY A 608 5.89 2.87 -4.75
N GLY A 609 6.67 2.82 -5.81
CA GLY A 609 6.18 2.86 -7.18
C GLY A 609 5.55 1.54 -7.63
N GLN A 610 4.69 1.61 -8.62
CA GLN A 610 4.06 0.45 -9.25
C GLN A 610 5.04 -0.36 -10.06
N ALA A 611 4.86 -1.69 -10.05
CA ALA A 611 5.46 -2.57 -11.04
C ALA A 611 4.82 -2.40 -12.41
N ALA A 612 5.60 -2.50 -13.46
CA ALA A 612 5.06 -2.58 -14.81
C ALA A 612 4.72 -4.02 -15.21
N LEU A 613 3.74 -4.13 -16.09
CA LEU A 613 3.36 -5.38 -16.74
C LEU A 613 4.20 -5.58 -18.00
N SER A 614 4.38 -6.84 -18.38
CA SER A 614 4.88 -7.22 -19.71
C SER A 614 3.71 -7.32 -20.69
N GLN A 615 3.90 -6.94 -21.94
CA GLN A 615 2.92 -7.16 -23.00
C GLN A 615 2.87 -8.61 -23.49
N ASN A 616 3.94 -9.35 -23.32
CA ASN A 616 3.97 -10.77 -23.67
C ASN A 616 3.24 -11.58 -22.58
N PHE A 617 2.28 -12.41 -22.96
CA PHE A 617 1.58 -13.33 -22.04
C PHE A 617 2.53 -14.30 -21.30
N ILE A 618 3.76 -14.45 -21.77
CA ILE A 618 4.83 -15.29 -21.18
C ILE A 618 5.85 -14.42 -20.43
N GLY A 619 5.81 -13.09 -20.57
CA GLY A 619 6.76 -12.18 -19.95
C GLY A 619 6.50 -11.98 -18.46
N ALA A 620 7.55 -11.79 -17.69
CA ALA A 620 7.44 -11.49 -16.26
C ALA A 620 7.06 -10.01 -16.05
N GLY A 621 6.07 -9.75 -15.19
CA GLY A 621 5.83 -8.42 -14.65
C GLY A 621 6.99 -8.00 -13.74
N GLY A 622 7.21 -6.69 -13.59
CA GLY A 622 8.15 -6.13 -12.62
C GLY A 622 7.69 -6.39 -11.17
N THR A 623 8.54 -6.06 -10.21
CA THR A 623 8.18 -6.05 -8.79
C THR A 623 7.76 -4.65 -8.35
N ALA A 624 6.73 -4.53 -7.51
CA ALA A 624 6.35 -3.25 -6.93
C ALA A 624 7.44 -2.74 -5.97
N GLY A 625 7.63 -1.42 -5.93
CA GLY A 625 8.55 -0.79 -4.98
C GLY A 625 8.02 -0.87 -3.55
N ALA A 626 8.91 -1.06 -2.58
CA ALA A 626 8.54 -0.96 -1.18
C ALA A 626 8.24 0.50 -0.80
N GLY A 627 7.34 0.71 0.16
CA GLY A 627 7.20 2.02 0.80
C GLY A 627 8.46 2.43 1.56
N GLY A 628 8.61 3.72 1.83
CA GLY A 628 9.66 4.23 2.71
C GLY A 628 9.43 3.85 4.17
N THR A 629 10.44 4.04 5.01
CA THR A 629 10.29 3.87 6.46
C THR A 629 9.61 5.09 7.07
N GLY A 630 8.64 4.86 7.97
CA GLY A 630 7.97 5.91 8.71
C GLY A 630 8.90 6.56 9.74
N CYS A 631 8.38 7.61 10.41
CA CYS A 631 9.09 8.32 11.47
C CYS A 631 9.41 7.36 12.63
N PRO A 632 10.70 7.17 13.01
CA PRO A 632 11.08 6.19 14.05
C PRO A 632 10.46 6.43 15.43
N LEU A 633 10.07 7.65 15.75
CA LEU A 633 9.42 8.01 17.01
C LEU A 633 8.00 7.48 17.15
N TYR A 634 7.39 7.02 16.06
CA TYR A 634 6.00 6.51 16.02
C TYR A 634 5.89 5.07 15.53
N THR A 635 6.99 4.46 15.08
CA THR A 635 7.00 3.08 14.56
C THR A 635 7.61 2.07 15.54
N SER A 636 8.02 2.49 16.74
CA SER A 636 8.59 1.62 17.80
C SER A 636 7.53 1.16 18.79
#